data_b63ef9be68b58dd1f002b7466a2af438
#
_entry.id   b63ef9be68b58dd1f002b7466a2af438
#
_cell.length_a   1.000
_cell.length_b   1.000
_cell.length_c   1.000
_cell.angle_alpha   90.00
_cell.angle_beta   90.00
_cell.angle_gamma   90.00
#
_symmetry.space_group_name_H-M   'P 1'
#
loop_
_entity.id
_entity.type
_entity.pdbx_description
1 polymer ?
#
loop_
_entity_poly.entity_id
_entity_poly.type
_entity_poly.pdbx_seq_one_letter_code
_entity_poly.pdbx_strand_id
1 'polypeptide(L)'
;MHKRIIASAFAALILAGTAAAFAGCQNGNEQQAQSGSFKLADKVADGAILQAFSWDFNTIKKSMADIAAAGFTAVQTSPINACLEGEDGGMELYGEGKWYYHYQPTDFKIGNYQLGSREEFTEMCQEADKYGVKVLVDVIANHTTPQLDKVADDLVKAGGGSFETLFHKNNNKDINNWDDRLECTTAKMGGLPDINTERPSFQDYFLEFINDCISCGADGFRYDTAKHIGLPDDPKEDDGFENNFWERAVTEIDNADNMFIYGEVLQGGNDRLDVYIDTIGRTTASTYGGKIRGAVSGNFIDTSSVSDYWIGKSDPSKIVTWVESHDNYINDSSWQSLDNDHVILGWAIITARKDGTPLFFSRPYMSSWENIWGMNRIGAQGDDMYKDKRVSAVNFFRTAMKGEEENLVNPNFDSTVLMIERGKKGVVLVNTSGEAEVNFDTNLADGTYTDRVDGKTEYTVKGGKLSCESKLPENSVVVLYNDGYTEYAPCANTGVAEGTSFVVGGESTELTLTLENAETGTYTYNGESKSYKDGDKLTVKKPAEGEVAVVELSAENEKGLPTYERIEITFREEYKIDKGAKVYFEKPESWGDEVYAYIYDVDENENKVWPGKEMTKEDDGKYSYTIERNWNSPLIIFNDGDYTDSVQYPEGKGLKVEADKTYSVKED
;
A
#
# COMPACT_ATOMS: atom_id res chain seq x y z
N MET A 1 13.44 63.27 19.67
CA MET A 1 12.13 63.87 20.11
C MET A 1 11.11 62.73 20.22
N HIS A 2 10.67 62.51 21.45
CA HIS A 2 9.38 62.06 21.94
C HIS A 2 8.80 60.74 21.37
N LYS A 3 8.87 59.65 22.14
CA LYS A 3 7.92 59.16 23.23
C LYS A 3 6.55 58.76 22.66
N ARG A 4 6.07 57.51 22.86
CA ARG A 4 5.58 56.77 24.05
C ARG A 4 5.20 55.35 23.59
N ILE A 5 5.67 54.25 24.12
CA ILE A 5 5.26 53.46 25.30
C ILE A 5 3.76 53.48 25.57
N ILE A 6 3.09 52.32 25.37
CA ILE A 6 2.05 51.81 26.24
C ILE A 6 2.24 50.29 26.36
N ALA A 7 2.58 49.87 27.57
CA ALA A 7 2.55 48.50 28.04
C ALA A 7 1.14 48.27 28.61
N SER A 8 0.64 47.06 28.44
CA SER A 8 -0.40 46.54 29.35
C SER A 8 -0.15 45.07 29.59
N ALA A 9 0.22 44.81 30.78
CA ALA A 9 0.39 43.50 31.39
C ALA A 9 -0.96 42.82 31.66
N PHE A 10 -0.99 41.49 31.52
CA PHE A 10 -1.87 40.67 32.34
C PHE A 10 -1.19 39.35 32.69
N ALA A 11 -0.90 39.32 33.97
CA ALA A 11 -0.98 38.24 34.96
C ALA A 11 -0.37 36.89 34.62
N ALA A 12 0.79 36.66 35.20
CA ALA A 12 1.33 35.36 35.55
C ALA A 12 0.46 34.69 36.61
N LEU A 13 0.10 33.47 36.41
CA LEU A 13 -0.28 32.53 37.48
C LEU A 13 0.85 31.50 37.59
N ILE A 14 1.59 31.66 38.66
CA ILE A 14 2.58 30.69 39.13
C ILE A 14 1.80 29.58 39.83
N LEU A 15 1.98 28.33 39.34
CA LEU A 15 1.72 27.15 40.17
C LEU A 15 3.03 26.37 40.26
N ALA A 16 3.64 26.49 41.44
CA ALA A 16 4.73 25.64 41.86
C ALA A 16 4.21 24.24 42.14
N GLY A 17 4.88 23.24 41.62
CA GLY A 17 4.59 21.83 41.88
C GLY A 17 5.81 20.97 41.62
N THR A 18 6.71 20.99 42.62
CA THR A 18 7.62 19.90 43.08
C THR A 18 8.15 18.88 42.06
N ALA A 19 9.45 18.96 41.85
CA ALA A 19 10.30 17.87 41.43
C ALA A 19 10.13 16.68 42.39
N ALA A 20 9.74 15.51 41.88
CA ALA A 20 9.86 14.22 42.58
C ALA A 20 10.89 13.37 41.84
N ALA A 21 11.89 13.00 42.60
CA ALA A 21 13.01 12.19 42.20
C ALA A 21 12.57 10.79 41.74
N PHE A 22 13.21 10.28 40.71
CA PHE A 22 13.22 8.86 40.36
C PHE A 22 13.80 8.04 41.51
N ALA A 23 12.98 7.22 42.15
CA ALA A 23 13.39 6.06 42.93
C ALA A 23 12.62 4.87 42.41
N GLY A 24 13.35 3.93 41.87
CA GLY A 24 12.79 2.68 41.35
C GLY A 24 12.08 1.89 42.47
N CYS A 25 10.96 1.31 42.07
CA CYS A 25 10.43 0.08 42.69
C CYS A 25 9.76 -0.74 41.59
N GLN A 26 10.35 -1.88 41.32
CA GLN A 26 9.67 -3.01 40.69
C GLN A 26 8.41 -3.34 41.51
N ASN A 27 7.27 -3.26 40.89
CA ASN A 27 6.14 -4.13 41.19
C ASN A 27 5.23 -4.14 39.94
N GLY A 28 5.09 -5.32 39.38
CA GLY A 28 4.20 -5.59 38.25
C GLY A 28 2.77 -5.17 38.59
N ASN A 29 2.32 -4.20 37.87
CA ASN A 29 0.95 -4.04 37.43
C ASN A 29 1.08 -3.62 35.98
N GLU A 30 0.84 -4.55 35.08
CA GLU A 30 0.49 -4.28 33.73
C GLU A 30 -0.70 -3.30 33.77
N GLN A 31 -0.43 -2.02 33.64
CA GLN A 31 -1.41 -1.11 33.08
C GLN A 31 -1.55 -1.55 31.62
N GLN A 32 -2.49 -2.49 31.38
CA GLN A 32 -3.11 -2.58 30.08
C GLN A 32 -3.51 -1.15 29.71
N ALA A 33 -2.78 -0.54 28.80
CA ALA A 33 -3.33 0.54 27.99
C ALA A 33 -4.73 0.05 27.59
N GLN A 34 -5.73 0.90 27.68
CA GLN A 34 -7.01 0.65 27.03
C GLN A 34 -6.69 0.59 25.52
N SER A 35 -6.18 -0.54 25.10
CA SER A 35 -6.16 -0.91 23.70
C SER A 35 -7.59 -0.84 23.24
N GLY A 36 -7.84 -0.08 22.19
CA GLY A 36 -9.14 0.03 21.57
C GLY A 36 -9.75 -1.36 21.42
N SER A 37 -11.04 -1.43 21.40
CA SER A 37 -11.90 -2.61 21.49
C SER A 37 -11.65 -3.70 20.44
N PHE A 38 -10.71 -3.55 19.50
CA PHE A 38 -10.35 -4.55 18.49
C PHE A 38 -9.41 -5.62 19.06
N LYS A 39 -9.78 -6.88 18.89
CA LYS A 39 -8.93 -8.02 19.30
C LYS A 39 -7.91 -8.34 18.20
N LEU A 40 -6.90 -7.51 18.06
CA LEU A 40 -5.78 -7.77 17.19
C LEU A 40 -4.84 -8.84 17.80
N ALA A 41 -4.00 -9.44 16.98
CA ALA A 41 -2.98 -10.37 17.46
C ALA A 41 -1.88 -9.59 18.21
N ASP A 42 -1.36 -10.16 19.31
CA ASP A 42 -0.27 -9.54 20.08
C ASP A 42 1.04 -9.44 19.30
N LYS A 43 1.24 -10.36 18.35
CA LYS A 43 2.45 -10.44 17.53
C LYS A 43 2.10 -10.28 16.06
N VAL A 44 2.91 -9.53 15.33
CA VAL A 44 2.77 -9.36 13.87
C VAL A 44 2.70 -10.70 13.13
N ALA A 45 3.52 -11.68 13.52
CA ALA A 45 3.54 -13.01 12.90
C ALA A 45 2.21 -13.77 12.99
N ASP A 46 1.39 -13.49 13.99
CA ASP A 46 0.09 -14.14 14.21
C ASP A 46 -1.07 -13.41 13.53
N GLY A 47 -0.82 -12.21 13.00
CA GLY A 47 -1.82 -11.35 12.36
C GLY A 47 -1.53 -11.07 10.89
N ALA A 48 -1.90 -9.88 10.43
CA ALA A 48 -1.77 -9.41 9.06
C ALA A 48 -1.13 -8.02 9.02
N ILE A 49 -0.40 -7.73 7.95
CA ILE A 49 0.29 -6.45 7.70
C ILE A 49 -0.42 -5.71 6.58
N LEU A 50 -0.74 -4.43 6.76
CA LEU A 50 -1.13 -3.52 5.68
C LEU A 50 0.10 -2.77 5.19
N GLN A 51 0.47 -2.90 3.93
CA GLN A 51 1.47 -2.04 3.29
C GLN A 51 0.80 -0.75 2.83
N ALA A 52 0.99 0.32 3.61
CA ALA A 52 0.50 1.67 3.31
C ALA A 52 1.44 2.35 2.30
N PHE A 53 1.40 1.86 1.05
CA PHE A 53 2.30 2.26 -0.01
C PHE A 53 2.15 3.74 -0.36
N SER A 54 3.21 4.49 -0.13
CA SER A 54 3.29 5.94 -0.39
C SER A 54 2.30 6.80 0.41
N TRP A 55 1.67 6.29 1.47
CA TRP A 55 0.86 7.11 2.38
C TRP A 55 1.77 7.93 3.29
N ASP A 56 1.44 9.19 3.52
CA ASP A 56 2.17 10.00 4.49
C ASP A 56 1.81 9.64 5.95
N PHE A 57 2.63 10.10 6.90
CA PHE A 57 2.45 9.76 8.31
C PHE A 57 1.11 10.25 8.86
N ASN A 58 0.64 11.41 8.43
CA ASN A 58 -0.65 11.96 8.86
C ASN A 58 -1.83 11.17 8.29
N THR A 59 -1.71 10.70 7.06
CA THR A 59 -2.71 9.82 6.41
C THR A 59 -2.79 8.47 7.14
N ILE A 60 -1.65 7.82 7.42
CA ILE A 60 -1.62 6.57 8.19
C ILE A 60 -2.20 6.79 9.59
N LYS A 61 -1.79 7.86 10.28
CA LYS A 61 -2.30 8.23 11.62
C LYS A 61 -3.83 8.39 11.62
N LYS A 62 -4.39 9.08 10.64
CA LYS A 62 -5.84 9.29 10.52
C LYS A 62 -6.60 8.00 10.21
N SER A 63 -6.00 7.11 9.42
CA SER A 63 -6.59 5.82 9.02
C SER A 63 -6.40 4.71 10.06
N MET A 64 -5.72 4.97 11.18
CA MET A 64 -5.31 3.94 12.12
C MET A 64 -6.48 3.17 12.74
N ALA A 65 -7.59 3.86 13.01
CA ALA A 65 -8.81 3.25 13.48
C ALA A 65 -9.39 2.24 12.47
N ASP A 66 -9.43 2.59 11.19
CA ASP A 66 -9.95 1.74 10.12
C ASP A 66 -9.01 0.55 9.86
N ILE A 67 -7.70 0.77 9.93
CA ILE A 67 -6.68 -0.30 9.85
C ILE A 67 -6.93 -1.35 10.96
N ALA A 68 -7.13 -0.90 12.19
CA ALA A 68 -7.45 -1.77 13.31
C ALA A 68 -8.81 -2.46 13.15
N ALA A 69 -9.83 -1.73 12.70
CA ALA A 69 -11.18 -2.25 12.44
C ALA A 69 -11.19 -3.31 11.33
N ALA A 70 -10.33 -3.18 10.34
CA ALA A 70 -10.11 -4.19 9.31
C ALA A 70 -9.28 -5.41 9.80
N GLY A 71 -8.87 -5.42 11.07
CA GLY A 71 -8.16 -6.55 11.69
C GLY A 71 -6.67 -6.65 11.34
N PHE A 72 -6.07 -5.59 10.82
CA PHE A 72 -4.62 -5.58 10.59
C PHE A 72 -3.87 -5.38 11.90
N THR A 73 -2.91 -6.26 12.16
CA THR A 73 -2.06 -6.21 13.35
C THR A 73 -0.90 -5.23 13.19
N ALA A 74 -0.52 -4.97 11.96
CA ALA A 74 0.57 -4.05 11.66
C ALA A 74 0.29 -3.23 10.40
N VAL A 75 0.88 -2.03 10.36
CA VAL A 75 1.00 -1.21 9.16
C VAL A 75 2.48 -1.06 8.80
N GLN A 76 2.81 -1.22 7.52
CA GLN A 76 4.14 -1.00 6.98
C GLN A 76 4.17 0.29 6.18
N THR A 77 5.08 1.18 6.51
CA THR A 77 5.31 2.43 5.78
C THR A 77 6.10 2.19 4.49
N SER A 78 6.09 3.15 3.56
CA SER A 78 7.16 3.29 2.58
C SER A 78 8.45 3.75 3.28
N PRO A 79 9.64 3.74 2.61
CA PRO A 79 10.89 4.15 3.24
C PRO A 79 10.83 5.59 3.78
N ILE A 80 11.13 5.73 5.07
CA ILE A 80 10.97 7.00 5.80
C ILE A 80 12.24 7.85 5.89
N ASN A 81 13.34 7.34 5.36
CA ASN A 81 14.62 8.03 5.35
C ASN A 81 14.59 9.29 4.47
N ALA A 82 15.55 10.19 4.70
CA ALA A 82 15.80 11.27 3.75
C ALA A 82 16.10 10.69 2.36
N CYS A 83 15.44 11.20 1.35
CA CYS A 83 15.50 10.64 0.01
C CYS A 83 15.73 11.71 -1.05
N LEU A 84 15.93 11.29 -2.29
CA LEU A 84 16.01 12.21 -3.42
C LEU A 84 14.74 13.06 -3.50
N GLU A 85 14.89 14.36 -3.72
CA GLU A 85 13.78 15.30 -3.88
C GLU A 85 13.59 15.63 -5.36
N GLY A 86 12.33 15.68 -5.81
CA GLY A 86 11.97 16.20 -7.13
C GLY A 86 12.10 17.73 -7.16
N GLU A 87 12.32 18.30 -8.35
CA GLU A 87 12.50 19.75 -8.53
C GLU A 87 11.30 20.54 -8.02
N ASP A 88 10.09 20.03 -8.24
CA ASP A 88 8.82 20.68 -7.84
C ASP A 88 8.26 20.17 -6.51
N GLY A 89 8.94 19.25 -5.83
CA GLY A 89 8.47 18.64 -4.58
C GLY A 89 7.13 17.92 -4.74
N GLY A 90 6.85 17.40 -5.93
CA GLY A 90 5.53 16.86 -6.30
C GLY A 90 5.10 15.69 -5.43
N MET A 91 3.81 15.71 -5.05
CA MET A 91 3.14 14.64 -4.29
C MET A 91 2.38 13.68 -5.21
N GLU A 92 2.60 13.71 -6.49
CA GLU A 92 1.98 12.80 -7.45
C GLU A 92 2.79 11.51 -7.57
N LEU A 93 2.11 10.35 -7.64
CA LEU A 93 2.77 9.07 -7.87
C LEU A 93 3.48 9.03 -9.21
N TYR A 94 2.93 9.77 -10.17
CA TYR A 94 3.44 9.88 -11.53
C TYR A 94 3.86 11.33 -11.82
N GLY A 95 5.12 11.59 -12.08
CA GLY A 95 5.67 12.93 -12.31
C GLY A 95 6.94 13.18 -11.51
N GLU A 96 7.30 14.43 -11.27
CA GLU A 96 8.40 14.80 -10.37
C GLU A 96 8.09 14.35 -8.94
N GLY A 97 9.11 13.93 -8.19
CA GLY A 97 8.93 13.37 -6.86
C GLY A 97 8.24 12.01 -6.85
N LYS A 98 8.49 11.21 -7.85
CA LYS A 98 7.92 9.86 -8.06
C LYS A 98 8.13 8.95 -6.87
N TRP A 99 7.25 7.98 -6.67
CA TRP A 99 7.26 7.02 -5.55
C TRP A 99 8.62 6.35 -5.30
N TYR A 100 9.39 6.05 -6.36
CA TYR A 100 10.70 5.40 -6.25
C TYR A 100 11.80 6.30 -5.66
N TYR A 101 11.54 7.60 -5.47
CA TYR A 101 12.46 8.47 -4.75
C TYR A 101 12.58 8.09 -3.27
N HIS A 102 11.54 7.49 -2.67
CA HIS A 102 11.64 6.91 -1.32
C HIS A 102 12.73 5.84 -1.24
N TYR A 103 12.93 5.09 -2.34
CA TYR A 103 13.96 4.05 -2.46
C TYR A 103 15.30 4.57 -2.96
N GLN A 104 15.52 5.88 -2.94
CA GLN A 104 16.78 6.54 -3.28
C GLN A 104 17.29 7.38 -2.11
N PRO A 105 17.84 6.74 -1.05
CA PRO A 105 18.32 7.43 0.13
C PRO A 105 19.40 8.47 -0.20
N THR A 106 19.28 9.63 0.46
CA THR A 106 20.31 10.67 0.50
C THR A 106 20.98 10.73 1.87
N ASP A 107 20.28 10.30 2.92
CA ASP A 107 20.78 10.18 4.29
C ASP A 107 19.93 9.19 5.09
N PHE A 108 20.45 8.70 6.21
CA PHE A 108 19.72 7.85 7.17
C PHE A 108 19.25 8.70 8.35
N LYS A 109 18.22 9.49 8.11
CA LYS A 109 17.47 10.28 9.10
C LYS A 109 16.00 10.17 8.83
N ILE A 110 15.18 10.13 9.88
CA ILE A 110 13.72 10.01 9.76
C ILE A 110 13.14 11.28 9.16
N GLY A 111 12.32 11.09 8.15
CA GLY A 111 11.54 12.12 7.49
C GLY A 111 12.06 12.47 6.09
N ASN A 112 11.09 12.74 5.23
CA ASN A 112 11.33 13.24 3.88
C ASN A 112 10.16 14.14 3.46
N TYR A 113 10.36 14.87 2.36
CA TYR A 113 9.40 15.87 1.89
C TYR A 113 8.04 15.31 1.47
N GLN A 114 7.95 14.00 1.20
CA GLN A 114 6.72 13.34 0.73
C GLN A 114 5.92 12.67 1.85
N LEU A 115 6.59 12.09 2.85
CA LEU A 115 5.93 11.32 3.89
C LEU A 115 5.75 12.07 5.20
N GLY A 116 6.58 13.09 5.44
CA GLY A 116 6.48 13.93 6.63
C GLY A 116 7.73 13.95 7.49
N SER A 117 7.62 14.60 8.64
CA SER A 117 8.71 14.83 9.59
C SER A 117 8.86 13.69 10.61
N ARG A 118 9.97 13.70 11.34
CA ARG A 118 10.21 12.78 12.46
C ARG A 118 9.13 12.90 13.55
N GLU A 119 8.67 14.10 13.81
CA GLU A 119 7.61 14.39 14.78
C GLU A 119 6.29 13.75 14.34
N GLU A 120 5.91 13.90 13.07
CA GLU A 120 4.70 13.29 12.51
C GLU A 120 4.78 11.77 12.50
N PHE A 121 5.96 11.19 12.23
CA PHE A 121 6.20 9.75 12.38
C PHE A 121 5.99 9.29 13.83
N THR A 122 6.54 10.02 14.80
CA THR A 122 6.35 9.72 16.24
C THR A 122 4.88 9.77 16.64
N GLU A 123 4.15 10.79 16.17
CA GLU A 123 2.71 10.91 16.44
C GLU A 123 1.90 9.78 15.81
N MET A 124 2.27 9.33 14.62
CA MET A 124 1.67 8.17 13.95
C MET A 124 1.88 6.89 14.77
N CYS A 125 3.10 6.64 15.26
CA CYS A 125 3.38 5.49 16.12
C CYS A 125 2.57 5.53 17.42
N GLN A 126 2.47 6.71 18.04
CA GLN A 126 1.64 6.89 19.25
C GLN A 126 0.14 6.64 18.98
N GLU A 127 -0.34 6.98 17.79
CA GLU A 127 -1.71 6.67 17.41
C GLU A 127 -1.90 5.16 17.21
N ALA A 128 -0.94 4.49 16.56
CA ALA A 128 -0.95 3.03 16.37
C ALA A 128 -1.03 2.28 17.70
N ASP A 129 -0.27 2.70 18.69
CA ASP A 129 -0.29 2.12 20.06
C ASP A 129 -1.67 2.15 20.70
N LYS A 130 -2.48 3.21 20.47
CA LYS A 130 -3.84 3.32 21.03
C LYS A 130 -4.77 2.22 20.55
N TYR A 131 -4.55 1.73 19.33
CA TYR A 131 -5.34 0.67 18.70
C TYR A 131 -4.69 -0.70 18.77
N GLY A 132 -3.45 -0.79 19.28
CA GLY A 132 -2.67 -2.03 19.33
C GLY A 132 -2.10 -2.45 17.99
N VAL A 133 -2.05 -1.52 17.01
CA VAL A 133 -1.43 -1.75 15.71
C VAL A 133 0.08 -1.53 15.82
N LYS A 134 0.86 -2.41 15.20
CA LYS A 134 2.31 -2.34 15.15
C LYS A 134 2.78 -1.54 13.92
N VAL A 135 3.88 -0.80 14.06
CA VAL A 135 4.45 -0.02 12.96
C VAL A 135 5.72 -0.69 12.45
N LEU A 136 5.70 -1.10 11.19
CA LEU A 136 6.86 -1.64 10.49
C LEU A 136 7.42 -0.59 9.53
N VAL A 137 8.72 -0.40 9.54
CA VAL A 137 9.40 0.59 8.69
C VAL A 137 10.11 -0.13 7.55
N ASP A 138 9.88 0.31 6.33
CA ASP A 138 10.69 -0.10 5.19
C ASP A 138 12.04 0.65 5.23
N VAL A 139 13.16 -0.07 5.19
CA VAL A 139 14.49 0.52 5.31
C VAL A 139 15.42 0.02 4.22
N ILE A 140 16.26 0.92 3.71
CA ILE A 140 17.16 0.66 2.59
C ILE A 140 18.59 0.79 3.09
N ALA A 141 19.27 -0.32 3.35
CA ALA A 141 20.67 -0.29 3.77
C ALA A 141 21.66 -0.47 2.61
N ASN A 142 21.19 -1.08 1.52
CA ASN A 142 22.04 -1.56 0.44
C ASN A 142 22.62 -0.44 -0.44
N HIS A 143 21.87 0.63 -0.71
CA HIS A 143 22.22 1.58 -1.77
C HIS A 143 21.79 3.02 -1.44
N THR A 144 22.27 3.95 -2.26
CA THR A 144 21.87 5.37 -2.23
C THR A 144 21.25 5.81 -3.56
N THR A 145 20.80 7.06 -3.61
CA THR A 145 20.48 7.73 -4.87
C THR A 145 21.68 7.71 -5.84
N PRO A 146 21.47 7.61 -7.15
CA PRO A 146 22.54 7.74 -8.14
C PRO A 146 23.05 9.19 -8.29
N GLN A 147 22.32 10.17 -7.75
CA GLN A 147 22.72 11.59 -7.72
C GLN A 147 23.64 11.85 -6.52
N LEU A 148 24.94 11.56 -6.70
CA LEU A 148 25.91 11.59 -5.59
C LEU A 148 26.08 12.96 -4.94
N ASP A 149 25.81 14.04 -5.66
CA ASP A 149 25.82 15.40 -5.12
C ASP A 149 24.68 15.69 -4.13
N LYS A 150 23.68 14.79 -4.06
CA LYS A 150 22.57 14.84 -3.09
C LYS A 150 22.82 14.00 -1.84
N VAL A 151 23.83 13.13 -1.87
CA VAL A 151 24.17 12.29 -0.70
C VAL A 151 24.78 13.18 0.38
N ALA A 152 24.28 13.06 1.62
CA ALA A 152 24.70 13.90 2.73
C ALA A 152 26.16 13.69 3.13
N ASP A 153 26.83 14.77 3.50
CA ASP A 153 28.23 14.75 3.95
C ASP A 153 28.44 13.83 5.17
N ASP A 154 27.45 13.75 6.08
CA ASP A 154 27.52 12.89 7.26
C ASP A 154 27.51 11.41 6.86
N LEU A 155 26.71 11.02 5.86
CA LEU A 155 26.72 9.66 5.33
C LEU A 155 28.04 9.32 4.63
N VAL A 156 28.56 10.25 3.82
CA VAL A 156 29.89 10.08 3.20
C VAL A 156 30.98 9.93 4.25
N LYS A 157 30.93 10.71 5.33
CA LYS A 157 31.87 10.62 6.46
C LYS A 157 31.74 9.27 7.19
N ALA A 158 30.52 8.80 7.46
CA ALA A 158 30.27 7.48 8.03
C ALA A 158 30.81 6.37 7.12
N GLY A 159 30.71 6.52 5.80
CA GLY A 159 31.29 5.65 4.80
C GLY A 159 32.81 5.72 4.64
N GLY A 160 33.52 6.48 5.50
CA GLY A 160 34.98 6.58 5.49
C GLY A 160 35.53 7.86 4.84
N GLY A 161 34.68 8.83 4.53
CA GLY A 161 35.05 10.20 4.13
C GLY A 161 35.13 10.44 2.63
N SER A 162 34.81 9.49 1.78
CA SER A 162 34.70 9.66 0.33
C SER A 162 33.73 8.68 -0.28
N PHE A 163 33.23 8.93 -1.49
CA PHE A 163 32.40 7.97 -2.23
C PHE A 163 33.15 6.68 -2.57
N GLU A 164 34.45 6.74 -2.78
CA GLU A 164 35.26 5.52 -3.01
C GLU A 164 35.31 4.59 -1.82
N THR A 165 35.11 5.12 -0.61
CA THR A 165 35.09 4.34 0.64
C THR A 165 33.68 4.03 1.13
N LEU A 166 32.69 4.84 0.75
CA LEU A 166 31.28 4.60 1.04
C LEU A 166 30.74 3.41 0.26
N PHE A 167 31.15 3.28 -1.01
CA PHE A 167 30.65 2.24 -1.90
C PHE A 167 31.67 1.11 -2.08
N HIS A 168 31.17 -0.08 -2.47
CA HIS A 168 32.01 -1.19 -2.87
C HIS A 168 32.85 -0.84 -4.13
N LYS A 169 33.98 -1.53 -4.32
CA LYS A 169 34.84 -1.34 -5.50
C LYS A 169 34.16 -1.79 -6.78
N ASN A 170 33.32 -2.84 -6.70
CA ASN A 170 32.53 -3.34 -7.83
C ASN A 170 31.37 -2.40 -8.23
N ASN A 171 31.15 -1.33 -7.49
CA ASN A 171 30.16 -0.28 -7.80
C ASN A 171 30.42 0.47 -9.14
N ASN A 172 31.38 0.03 -9.93
CA ASN A 172 31.65 0.54 -11.28
C ASN A 172 30.81 -0.13 -12.39
N LYS A 173 30.01 -1.17 -12.07
CA LYS A 173 29.15 -1.92 -12.99
C LYS A 173 27.84 -2.29 -12.33
N ASP A 174 26.81 -2.55 -13.14
CA ASP A 174 25.58 -3.18 -12.68
C ASP A 174 25.74 -4.69 -12.53
N ILE A 175 24.85 -5.31 -11.74
CA ILE A 175 24.76 -6.75 -11.62
C ILE A 175 24.37 -7.35 -12.98
N ASN A 176 25.20 -8.26 -13.50
CA ASN A 176 24.93 -8.98 -14.73
C ASN A 176 24.79 -10.49 -14.53
N ASN A 177 25.39 -11.02 -13.47
CA ASN A 177 25.30 -12.44 -13.13
C ASN A 177 24.68 -12.62 -11.73
N TRP A 178 23.40 -12.91 -11.70
CA TRP A 178 22.63 -13.12 -10.49
C TRP A 178 22.95 -14.41 -9.71
N ASP A 179 23.76 -15.30 -10.30
CA ASP A 179 24.28 -16.49 -9.64
C ASP A 179 25.64 -16.24 -8.93
N ASP A 180 26.32 -15.14 -9.26
CA ASP A 180 27.58 -14.73 -8.62
C ASP A 180 27.29 -13.89 -7.37
N ARG A 181 27.51 -14.48 -6.20
CA ARG A 181 27.23 -13.82 -4.92
C ARG A 181 28.07 -12.57 -4.70
N LEU A 182 29.36 -12.60 -5.08
CA LEU A 182 30.18 -11.40 -4.94
C LEU A 182 29.63 -10.24 -5.81
N GLU A 183 29.20 -10.55 -7.03
CA GLU A 183 28.63 -9.54 -7.91
C GLU A 183 27.28 -9.04 -7.35
N CYS A 184 26.42 -9.94 -6.87
CA CYS A 184 25.12 -9.59 -6.32
C CYS A 184 25.18 -8.72 -5.07
N THR A 185 26.28 -8.81 -4.28
CA THR A 185 26.41 -8.12 -2.98
C THR A 185 27.38 -6.93 -3.01
N THR A 186 27.92 -6.58 -4.18
CA THR A 186 28.91 -5.50 -4.28
C THR A 186 28.79 -4.64 -5.55
N ALA A 187 27.94 -5.03 -6.51
CA ALA A 187 27.73 -4.27 -7.75
C ALA A 187 26.39 -3.50 -7.69
N LYS A 188 26.30 -2.46 -8.51
CA LYS A 188 25.06 -1.66 -8.61
C LYS A 188 23.86 -2.49 -8.96
N MET A 189 22.75 -2.22 -8.34
CA MET A 189 21.45 -2.75 -8.71
C MET A 189 20.67 -1.69 -9.48
N GLY A 190 20.48 -1.89 -10.79
CA GLY A 190 19.71 -0.95 -11.61
C GLY A 190 20.27 0.48 -11.60
N GLY A 191 21.60 0.64 -11.60
CA GLY A 191 22.27 1.94 -11.55
C GLY A 191 22.39 2.56 -10.16
N LEU A 192 21.76 1.99 -9.12
CA LEU A 192 21.83 2.50 -7.74
C LEU A 192 23.18 2.12 -7.12
N PRO A 193 23.95 3.11 -6.56
CA PRO A 193 25.25 2.86 -5.97
C PRO A 193 25.19 2.00 -4.73
N ASP A 194 25.96 0.92 -4.72
CA ASP A 194 25.99 -0.12 -3.69
C ASP A 194 26.89 0.28 -2.52
N ILE A 195 26.32 0.37 -1.32
CA ILE A 195 27.03 0.78 -0.10
C ILE A 195 27.90 -0.37 0.41
N ASN A 196 29.12 -0.09 0.83
CA ASN A 196 29.95 -1.03 1.58
C ASN A 196 29.36 -1.22 2.99
N THR A 197 28.37 -2.11 3.07
CA THR A 197 27.64 -2.42 4.30
C THR A 197 28.50 -3.16 5.34
N GLU A 198 29.65 -3.68 4.97
CA GLU A 198 30.63 -4.34 5.83
C GLU A 198 31.46 -3.33 6.65
N ARG A 199 31.42 -2.04 6.30
CA ARG A 199 32.18 -1.00 6.99
C ARG A 199 31.58 -0.68 8.38
N PRO A 200 32.36 -0.86 9.47
CA PRO A 200 31.82 -0.68 10.83
C PRO A 200 31.26 0.72 11.09
N SER A 201 31.91 1.78 10.59
CA SER A 201 31.44 3.15 10.80
C SER A 201 30.14 3.46 10.05
N PHE A 202 29.90 2.83 8.90
CA PHE A 202 28.61 2.89 8.23
C PHE A 202 27.55 2.12 9.03
N GLN A 203 27.88 0.91 9.51
CA GLN A 203 26.97 0.13 10.33
C GLN A 203 26.53 0.91 11.58
N ASP A 204 27.49 1.54 12.29
CA ASP A 204 27.19 2.39 13.45
C ASP A 204 26.17 3.49 13.08
N TYR A 205 26.42 4.20 11.99
CA TYR A 205 25.55 5.28 11.52
C TYR A 205 24.14 4.78 11.13
N PHE A 206 24.08 3.65 10.45
CA PHE A 206 22.80 3.04 10.08
C PHE A 206 22.02 2.53 11.30
N LEU A 207 22.71 1.92 12.28
CA LEU A 207 22.05 1.45 13.51
C LEU A 207 21.57 2.62 14.40
N GLU A 208 22.22 3.78 14.36
CA GLU A 208 21.70 4.99 15.00
C GLU A 208 20.33 5.39 14.41
N PHE A 209 20.20 5.32 13.08
CA PHE A 209 18.90 5.56 12.42
C PHE A 209 17.84 4.51 12.82
N ILE A 210 18.19 3.24 12.85
CA ILE A 210 17.28 2.15 13.28
C ILE A 210 16.81 2.39 14.72
N ASN A 211 17.74 2.71 15.63
CA ASN A 211 17.41 3.00 17.03
C ASN A 211 16.60 4.27 17.19
N ASP A 212 16.79 5.27 16.33
CA ASP A 212 15.92 6.45 16.29
C ASP A 212 14.49 6.11 15.87
N CYS A 213 14.31 5.23 14.87
CA CYS A 213 12.99 4.72 14.50
C CYS A 213 12.32 3.97 15.67
N ILE A 214 13.05 3.11 16.39
CA ILE A 214 12.57 2.39 17.57
C ILE A 214 12.18 3.39 18.68
N SER A 215 12.99 4.43 18.90
CA SER A 215 12.71 5.47 19.89
C SER A 215 11.44 6.26 19.61
N CYS A 216 11.05 6.36 18.34
CA CYS A 216 9.79 6.98 17.90
C CYS A 216 8.58 6.04 18.03
N GLY A 217 8.79 4.73 18.20
CA GLY A 217 7.74 3.73 18.36
C GLY A 217 7.63 2.69 17.23
N ALA A 218 8.65 2.54 16.37
CA ALA A 218 8.67 1.44 15.42
C ALA A 218 8.76 0.07 16.12
N ASP A 219 7.99 -0.91 15.64
CA ASP A 219 7.91 -2.29 16.16
C ASP A 219 8.64 -3.30 15.26
N GLY A 220 9.18 -2.87 14.15
CA GLY A 220 9.93 -3.76 13.26
C GLY A 220 10.33 -3.13 11.94
N PHE A 221 11.00 -3.94 11.10
CA PHE A 221 11.62 -3.45 9.88
C PHE A 221 11.48 -4.44 8.72
N ARG A 222 11.22 -3.90 7.54
CA ARG A 222 11.44 -4.60 6.27
C ARG A 222 12.73 -4.07 5.67
N TYR A 223 13.72 -4.93 5.49
CA TYR A 223 14.95 -4.55 4.78
C TYR A 223 14.77 -4.75 3.28
N ASP A 224 14.75 -3.64 2.57
CA ASP A 224 14.74 -3.59 1.11
C ASP A 224 15.97 -4.27 0.53
N THR A 225 15.81 -4.96 -0.61
CA THR A 225 16.93 -5.58 -1.34
C THR A 225 17.89 -6.41 -0.48
N ALA A 226 17.38 -7.09 0.55
CA ALA A 226 18.19 -7.81 1.53
C ALA A 226 19.15 -8.83 0.90
N LYS A 227 18.77 -9.47 -0.22
CA LYS A 227 19.65 -10.44 -0.89
C LYS A 227 20.90 -9.82 -1.51
N HIS A 228 20.99 -8.50 -1.56
CA HIS A 228 22.14 -7.75 -2.07
C HIS A 228 23.12 -7.33 -0.95
N ILE A 229 22.85 -7.65 0.30
CA ILE A 229 23.77 -7.47 1.44
C ILE A 229 24.37 -8.82 1.78
N GLY A 230 25.70 -8.88 1.93
CA GLY A 230 26.46 -10.11 2.11
C GLY A 230 26.06 -10.93 3.33
N LEU A 231 25.96 -12.25 3.16
CA LEU A 231 25.85 -13.23 4.23
C LEU A 231 27.23 -13.54 4.83
N PRO A 232 27.35 -14.00 6.07
CA PRO A 232 28.64 -14.22 6.73
C PRO A 232 29.63 -15.10 5.95
N ASP A 233 29.14 -16.02 5.13
CA ASP A 233 29.94 -16.94 4.31
C ASP A 233 29.96 -16.59 2.82
N ASP A 234 29.36 -15.48 2.44
CA ASP A 234 29.44 -14.98 1.04
C ASP A 234 30.87 -14.52 0.71
N PRO A 235 31.29 -14.64 -0.56
CA PRO A 235 32.49 -13.96 -1.04
C PRO A 235 32.42 -12.46 -0.77
N LYS A 236 33.54 -11.85 -0.41
CA LYS A 236 33.64 -10.43 -0.09
C LYS A 236 34.80 -9.76 -0.78
N GLU A 237 34.79 -8.45 -0.84
CA GLU A 237 35.93 -7.66 -1.31
C GLU A 237 37.14 -7.75 -0.36
N ASP A 238 38.34 -7.59 -0.90
CA ASP A 238 39.57 -7.53 -0.12
C ASP A 238 39.79 -6.09 0.41
N ASP A 239 39.02 -5.73 1.42
CA ASP A 239 39.08 -4.42 2.07
C ASP A 239 39.29 -4.54 3.61
N GLY A 240 39.38 -5.77 4.12
CA GLY A 240 39.64 -6.06 5.53
C GLY A 240 38.41 -6.08 6.43
N PHE A 241 37.20 -5.95 5.86
CA PHE A 241 35.94 -6.03 6.60
C PHE A 241 35.31 -7.42 6.49
N GLU A 242 34.41 -7.75 7.41
CA GLU A 242 33.65 -8.99 7.46
C GLU A 242 32.18 -8.77 7.11
N ASN A 243 31.53 -9.74 6.46
CA ASN A 243 30.10 -9.75 6.20
C ASN A 243 29.31 -9.96 7.49
N ASN A 244 29.27 -8.96 8.37
CA ASN A 244 28.61 -9.02 9.68
C ASN A 244 27.47 -8.00 9.85
N PHE A 245 27.07 -7.36 8.76
CA PHE A 245 25.96 -6.39 8.80
C PHE A 245 24.70 -6.99 9.42
N TRP A 246 24.29 -8.16 8.96
CA TRP A 246 23.07 -8.80 9.47
C TRP A 246 23.13 -9.16 10.93
N GLU A 247 24.27 -9.68 11.43
CA GLU A 247 24.43 -9.97 12.86
C GLU A 247 24.13 -8.73 13.70
N ARG A 248 24.71 -7.58 13.32
CA ARG A 248 24.52 -6.31 14.00
C ARG A 248 23.10 -5.77 13.84
N ALA A 249 22.55 -5.80 12.61
CA ALA A 249 21.23 -5.26 12.27
C ALA A 249 20.07 -5.98 12.98
N VAL A 250 20.25 -7.24 13.40
CA VAL A 250 19.20 -8.00 14.08
C VAL A 250 19.46 -8.23 15.58
N THR A 251 20.67 -7.96 16.09
CA THR A 251 20.99 -8.23 17.50
C THR A 251 21.48 -7.01 18.29
N GLU A 252 22.06 -5.98 17.62
CA GLU A 252 22.65 -4.81 18.29
C GLU A 252 21.72 -3.58 18.30
N ILE A 253 20.48 -3.73 17.84
CA ILE A 253 19.46 -2.67 17.89
C ILE A 253 18.72 -2.69 19.23
N ASP A 254 18.11 -1.58 19.59
CA ASP A 254 17.30 -1.47 20.80
C ASP A 254 16.11 -2.45 20.72
N ASN A 255 15.78 -3.11 21.84
CA ASN A 255 14.65 -4.04 21.94
C ASN A 255 14.60 -5.15 20.87
N ALA A 256 15.75 -5.61 20.38
CA ALA A 256 15.90 -6.56 19.27
C ALA A 256 14.98 -7.80 19.36
N ASP A 257 14.85 -8.39 20.57
CA ASP A 257 14.05 -9.60 20.82
C ASP A 257 12.55 -9.43 20.51
N ASN A 258 12.04 -8.21 20.50
CA ASN A 258 10.63 -7.90 20.25
C ASN A 258 10.38 -7.30 18.87
N MET A 259 11.41 -7.00 18.11
CA MET A 259 11.26 -6.43 16.76
C MET A 259 10.81 -7.49 15.76
N PHE A 260 9.84 -7.13 14.91
CA PHE A 260 9.49 -7.95 13.74
C PHE A 260 10.37 -7.55 12.57
N ILE A 261 11.39 -8.37 12.27
CA ILE A 261 12.35 -8.08 11.20
C ILE A 261 12.18 -9.09 10.08
N TYR A 262 12.18 -8.61 8.83
CA TYR A 262 12.26 -9.45 7.66
C TYR A 262 13.02 -8.79 6.52
N GLY A 263 13.66 -9.60 5.70
CA GLY A 263 14.39 -9.16 4.52
C GLY A 263 13.62 -9.43 3.23
N GLU A 264 13.65 -8.48 2.31
CA GLU A 264 13.21 -8.76 0.96
C GLU A 264 14.25 -9.60 0.22
N VAL A 265 13.90 -10.86 -0.01
CA VAL A 265 14.69 -11.78 -0.81
C VAL A 265 13.81 -12.28 -1.96
N LEU A 266 13.89 -11.62 -3.11
CA LEU A 266 13.20 -12.06 -4.32
C LEU A 266 13.87 -13.34 -4.84
N GLN A 267 13.09 -14.42 -4.93
CA GLN A 267 13.59 -15.73 -5.30
C GLN A 267 14.01 -15.77 -6.77
N GLY A 268 15.14 -16.41 -7.02
CA GLY A 268 15.73 -16.59 -8.33
C GLY A 268 17.24 -16.39 -8.31
N GLY A 269 17.95 -17.01 -9.27
CA GLY A 269 19.40 -17.10 -9.23
C GLY A 269 19.89 -17.82 -7.96
N ASN A 270 21.06 -17.46 -7.47
CA ASN A 270 21.60 -17.93 -6.19
C ASN A 270 21.09 -17.06 -5.03
N ASP A 271 19.78 -17.13 -4.73
CA ASP A 271 19.12 -16.26 -3.75
C ASP A 271 19.42 -16.62 -2.28
N ARG A 272 19.83 -17.86 -2.01
CA ARG A 272 20.18 -18.35 -0.67
C ARG A 272 19.10 -18.07 0.38
N LEU A 273 17.83 -18.20 -0.01
CA LEU A 273 16.66 -17.85 0.81
C LEU A 273 16.71 -18.47 2.20
N ASP A 274 17.09 -19.75 2.31
CA ASP A 274 17.21 -20.49 3.55
C ASP A 274 18.24 -19.88 4.51
N VAL A 275 19.38 -19.45 3.99
CA VAL A 275 20.43 -18.81 4.79
C VAL A 275 20.01 -17.42 5.26
N TYR A 276 19.31 -16.65 4.41
CA TYR A 276 18.75 -15.36 4.83
C TYR A 276 17.67 -15.52 5.90
N ILE A 277 16.80 -16.55 5.80
CA ILE A 277 15.82 -16.87 6.86
C ILE A 277 16.52 -17.17 8.18
N ASP A 278 17.59 -17.94 8.14
CA ASP A 278 18.35 -18.30 9.37
C ASP A 278 19.11 -17.10 9.94
N THR A 279 19.56 -16.16 9.08
CA THR A 279 20.38 -15.01 9.47
C THR A 279 19.52 -13.83 9.93
N ILE A 280 18.47 -13.48 9.18
CA ILE A 280 17.60 -12.30 9.46
C ILE A 280 16.43 -12.68 10.38
N GLY A 281 16.04 -13.95 10.37
CA GLY A 281 14.89 -14.47 11.09
C GLY A 281 13.64 -14.66 10.21
N ARG A 282 13.42 -13.79 9.21
CA ARG A 282 12.30 -13.88 8.24
C ARG A 282 12.68 -13.30 6.90
N THR A 283 12.04 -13.81 5.84
CA THR A 283 12.16 -13.28 4.48
C THR A 283 10.84 -13.31 3.74
N THR A 284 10.80 -12.67 2.59
CA THR A 284 9.68 -12.73 1.65
C THR A 284 9.60 -14.08 0.93
N ALA A 285 8.40 -14.49 0.49
CA ALA A 285 8.15 -15.69 -0.31
C ALA A 285 7.56 -15.33 -1.68
N SER A 286 8.37 -14.70 -2.54
CA SER A 286 7.93 -14.12 -3.81
C SER A 286 7.37 -15.15 -4.81
N THR A 287 7.98 -16.35 -4.88
CA THR A 287 7.48 -17.44 -5.75
C THR A 287 6.08 -17.88 -5.33
N TYR A 288 5.83 -17.99 -4.02
CA TYR A 288 4.51 -18.34 -3.51
C TYR A 288 3.45 -17.30 -3.92
N GLY A 289 3.75 -16.00 -3.76
CA GLY A 289 2.86 -14.93 -4.25
C GLY A 289 2.50 -15.09 -5.72
N GLY A 290 3.50 -15.37 -6.57
CA GLY A 290 3.27 -15.65 -8.00
C GLY A 290 2.37 -16.86 -8.26
N LYS A 291 2.49 -17.92 -7.45
CA LYS A 291 1.61 -19.11 -7.55
C LYS A 291 0.18 -18.80 -7.14
N ILE A 292 -0.02 -18.04 -6.07
CA ILE A 292 -1.36 -17.61 -5.64
C ILE A 292 -2.02 -16.73 -6.70
N ARG A 293 -1.30 -15.73 -7.26
CA ARG A 293 -1.82 -14.90 -8.37
C ARG A 293 -2.27 -15.76 -9.54
N GLY A 294 -1.43 -16.71 -9.97
CA GLY A 294 -1.77 -17.62 -11.07
C GLY A 294 -2.96 -18.54 -10.76
N ALA A 295 -3.12 -18.97 -9.50
CA ALA A 295 -4.20 -19.84 -9.10
C ALA A 295 -5.56 -19.08 -9.12
N VAL A 296 -5.62 -17.88 -8.55
CA VAL A 296 -6.88 -17.10 -8.50
C VAL A 296 -7.26 -16.56 -9.87
N SER A 297 -6.33 -15.99 -10.63
CA SER A 297 -6.62 -15.47 -11.98
C SER A 297 -6.99 -16.57 -12.99
N GLY A 298 -6.50 -17.79 -12.77
CA GLY A 298 -6.83 -18.95 -13.59
C GLY A 298 -8.11 -19.70 -13.13
N ASN A 299 -8.76 -19.25 -12.07
CA ASN A 299 -9.88 -19.94 -11.42
C ASN A 299 -9.56 -21.41 -11.09
N PHE A 300 -8.33 -21.67 -10.66
CA PHE A 300 -7.82 -22.99 -10.32
C PHE A 300 -7.08 -22.98 -9.00
N ILE A 301 -7.85 -23.06 -7.90
CA ILE A 301 -7.36 -23.04 -6.52
C ILE A 301 -7.28 -24.46 -5.94
N ASP A 302 -6.78 -25.41 -6.74
CA ASP A 302 -6.52 -26.76 -6.29
C ASP A 302 -5.50 -26.78 -5.14
N THR A 303 -5.69 -27.67 -4.18
CA THR A 303 -4.78 -27.77 -3.02
C THR A 303 -3.33 -27.94 -3.41
N SER A 304 -3.03 -28.61 -4.52
CA SER A 304 -1.66 -28.77 -5.01
C SER A 304 -1.04 -27.46 -5.51
N SER A 305 -1.84 -26.50 -5.96
CA SER A 305 -1.35 -25.20 -6.44
C SER A 305 -1.13 -24.16 -5.33
N VAL A 306 -1.75 -24.36 -4.17
CA VAL A 306 -1.71 -23.37 -3.07
C VAL A 306 -0.99 -23.88 -1.80
N SER A 307 -0.75 -25.19 -1.67
CA SER A 307 -0.21 -25.77 -0.44
C SER A 307 1.28 -25.53 -0.22
N ASP A 308 2.10 -25.60 -1.28
CA ASP A 308 3.55 -25.41 -1.20
C ASP A 308 3.89 -23.91 -1.12
N TYR A 309 4.71 -23.52 -0.16
CA TYR A 309 5.25 -22.16 -0.04
C TYR A 309 6.46 -21.88 -0.94
N TRP A 310 6.98 -22.89 -1.65
CA TRP A 310 8.12 -22.81 -2.57
C TRP A 310 9.40 -22.28 -1.93
N ILE A 311 9.63 -22.63 -0.66
CA ILE A 311 10.79 -22.21 0.15
C ILE A 311 11.72 -23.38 0.50
N GLY A 312 11.61 -24.50 -0.21
CA GLY A 312 12.41 -25.68 0.01
C GLY A 312 12.11 -26.33 1.38
N LYS A 313 13.11 -26.37 2.25
CA LYS A 313 13.00 -26.97 3.60
C LYS A 313 12.90 -25.93 4.71
N SER A 314 12.85 -24.65 4.36
CA SER A 314 12.78 -23.58 5.35
C SER A 314 11.45 -23.62 6.11
N ASP A 315 11.47 -23.05 7.32
CA ASP A 315 10.30 -22.98 8.19
C ASP A 315 9.27 -21.97 7.63
N PRO A 316 8.07 -22.42 7.25
CA PRO A 316 7.06 -21.52 6.68
C PRO A 316 6.49 -20.50 7.66
N SER A 317 6.72 -20.64 8.97
CA SER A 317 6.37 -19.61 9.96
C SER A 317 7.29 -18.38 9.89
N LYS A 318 8.40 -18.49 9.16
CA LYS A 318 9.43 -17.45 9.02
C LYS A 318 9.38 -16.73 7.68
N ILE A 319 8.25 -16.72 7.02
CA ILE A 319 8.09 -16.00 5.75
C ILE A 319 7.02 -14.93 5.83
N VAL A 320 7.18 -13.89 5.02
CA VAL A 320 6.13 -12.92 4.71
C VAL A 320 5.57 -13.24 3.33
N THR A 321 4.26 -13.38 3.26
CA THR A 321 3.53 -13.77 2.05
C THR A 321 2.66 -12.62 1.55
N TRP A 322 2.44 -12.53 0.26
CA TRP A 322 1.55 -11.55 -0.35
C TRP A 322 0.84 -12.11 -1.58
N VAL A 323 -0.25 -11.53 -1.95
CA VAL A 323 -0.83 -11.68 -3.27
C VAL A 323 -0.12 -10.75 -4.24
N GLU A 324 0.02 -9.49 -3.85
CA GLU A 324 0.77 -8.45 -4.54
C GLU A 324 1.71 -7.71 -3.56
N SER A 325 2.78 -7.17 -4.10
CA SER A 325 3.59 -6.09 -3.53
C SER A 325 3.61 -4.93 -4.51
N HIS A 326 4.15 -3.78 -4.12
CA HIS A 326 4.33 -2.65 -5.03
C HIS A 326 5.14 -3.03 -6.27
N ASP A 327 6.19 -3.89 -6.14
CA ASP A 327 6.99 -4.34 -7.27
C ASP A 327 6.22 -5.24 -8.24
N ASN A 328 5.43 -6.19 -7.72
CA ASN A 328 4.59 -7.01 -8.59
C ASN A 328 3.53 -6.16 -9.30
N TYR A 329 2.96 -5.20 -8.59
CA TYR A 329 1.98 -4.30 -9.15
C TYR A 329 2.57 -3.45 -10.27
N ILE A 330 3.73 -2.80 -10.01
CA ILE A 330 4.35 -1.83 -10.92
C ILE A 330 5.19 -2.54 -12.00
N ASN A 331 6.13 -3.40 -11.58
CA ASN A 331 7.15 -3.95 -12.48
C ASN A 331 6.69 -5.21 -13.19
N ASP A 332 5.88 -6.07 -12.53
CA ASP A 332 5.34 -7.29 -13.11
C ASP A 332 3.96 -7.07 -13.74
N SER A 333 3.42 -5.88 -13.65
CA SER A 333 2.10 -5.50 -14.19
C SER A 333 0.98 -6.44 -13.71
N SER A 334 0.99 -6.83 -12.42
CA SER A 334 -0.03 -7.76 -11.87
C SER A 334 -1.44 -7.18 -11.96
N TRP A 335 -1.58 -5.86 -11.97
CA TRP A 335 -2.82 -5.13 -12.21
C TRP A 335 -3.53 -5.50 -13.52
N GLN A 336 -2.80 -6.01 -14.53
CA GLN A 336 -3.40 -6.46 -15.80
C GLN A 336 -4.09 -7.84 -15.70
N SER A 337 -3.70 -8.66 -14.74
CA SER A 337 -4.18 -10.04 -14.59
C SER A 337 -5.03 -10.27 -13.37
N LEU A 338 -5.09 -9.32 -12.44
CA LEU A 338 -5.82 -9.42 -11.18
C LEU A 338 -6.72 -8.18 -11.00
N ASP A 339 -8.02 -8.39 -11.04
CA ASP A 339 -8.98 -7.43 -10.52
C ASP A 339 -9.02 -7.47 -8.98
N ASN A 340 -9.78 -6.58 -8.38
CA ASN A 340 -9.90 -6.48 -6.93
C ASN A 340 -10.45 -7.75 -6.28
N ASP A 341 -11.40 -8.42 -6.93
CA ASP A 341 -11.95 -9.67 -6.40
C ASP A 341 -10.89 -10.78 -6.36
N HIS A 342 -10.08 -10.95 -7.41
CA HIS A 342 -8.98 -11.92 -7.41
C HIS A 342 -7.94 -11.61 -6.31
N VAL A 343 -7.63 -10.33 -6.05
CA VAL A 343 -6.74 -9.95 -4.95
C VAL A 343 -7.34 -10.37 -3.61
N ILE A 344 -8.62 -10.11 -3.38
CA ILE A 344 -9.32 -10.47 -2.13
C ILE A 344 -9.40 -11.99 -1.96
N LEU A 345 -9.68 -12.75 -3.04
CA LEU A 345 -9.70 -14.22 -2.99
C LEU A 345 -8.30 -14.78 -2.67
N GLY A 346 -7.26 -14.26 -3.30
CA GLY A 346 -5.87 -14.59 -2.99
C GLY A 346 -5.50 -14.23 -1.55
N TRP A 347 -5.93 -13.06 -1.08
CA TRP A 347 -5.77 -12.63 0.31
C TRP A 347 -6.43 -13.61 1.29
N ALA A 348 -7.66 -14.02 1.02
CA ALA A 348 -8.36 -14.98 1.85
C ALA A 348 -7.61 -16.32 1.95
N ILE A 349 -7.01 -16.77 0.84
CA ILE A 349 -6.18 -17.99 0.84
C ILE A 349 -4.96 -17.82 1.73
N ILE A 350 -4.11 -16.82 1.49
CA ILE A 350 -2.83 -16.69 2.22
C ILE A 350 -3.04 -16.37 3.70
N THR A 351 -4.11 -15.64 4.02
CA THR A 351 -4.39 -15.18 5.40
C THR A 351 -5.04 -16.26 6.24
N ALA A 352 -5.92 -17.08 5.69
CA ALA A 352 -6.54 -18.19 6.39
C ALA A 352 -5.57 -19.34 6.69
N ARG A 353 -4.42 -19.40 6.01
CA ARG A 353 -3.39 -20.42 6.21
C ARG A 353 -2.73 -20.30 7.59
N LYS A 354 -2.14 -21.43 8.06
CA LYS A 354 -1.48 -21.52 9.37
C LYS A 354 -0.21 -20.70 9.42
N ASP A 355 0.63 -20.84 8.41
CA ASP A 355 1.97 -20.29 8.35
C ASP A 355 2.08 -19.13 7.35
N GLY A 356 3.20 -18.41 7.41
CA GLY A 356 3.42 -17.18 6.66
C GLY A 356 2.69 -15.98 7.27
N THR A 357 3.36 -14.84 7.35
CA THR A 357 2.73 -13.58 7.78
C THR A 357 2.22 -12.86 6.54
N PRO A 358 0.90 -12.70 6.36
CA PRO A 358 0.35 -12.09 5.16
C PRO A 358 0.52 -10.57 5.16
N LEU A 359 0.95 -10.02 4.02
CA LEU A 359 1.07 -8.60 3.73
C LEU A 359 0.09 -8.22 2.63
N PHE A 360 -0.77 -7.25 2.92
CA PHE A 360 -1.74 -6.67 2.01
C PHE A 360 -1.18 -5.39 1.39
N PHE A 361 -0.99 -5.37 0.10
CA PHE A 361 -0.59 -4.16 -0.63
C PHE A 361 -1.80 -3.26 -0.86
N SER A 362 -1.74 -2.02 -0.38
CA SER A 362 -2.74 -1.01 -0.69
C SER A 362 -2.50 -0.45 -2.08
N ARG A 363 -3.31 -0.85 -3.04
CA ARG A 363 -3.25 -0.34 -4.41
C ARG A 363 -3.47 1.17 -4.44
N PRO A 364 -2.91 1.88 -5.42
CA PRO A 364 -3.28 3.27 -5.66
C PRO A 364 -4.78 3.42 -5.86
N TYR A 365 -5.34 4.49 -5.31
CA TYR A 365 -6.76 4.74 -5.35
C TYR A 365 -7.28 4.90 -6.80
N MET A 366 -8.43 4.29 -7.09
CA MET A 366 -9.00 4.21 -8.46
C MET A 366 -8.04 3.63 -9.51
N SER A 367 -7.05 2.87 -9.09
CA SER A 367 -6.22 2.14 -10.05
C SER A 367 -7.06 1.12 -10.81
N SER A 368 -6.83 1.02 -12.09
CA SER A 368 -7.51 0.11 -12.99
C SER A 368 -6.54 -0.45 -14.01
N TRP A 369 -7.00 -1.39 -14.77
CA TRP A 369 -6.22 -1.93 -15.88
C TRP A 369 -5.85 -0.87 -16.94
N GLU A 370 -6.61 0.22 -17.03
CA GLU A 370 -6.36 1.34 -17.96
C GLU A 370 -5.47 2.42 -17.34
N ASN A 371 -5.47 2.53 -16.01
CA ASN A 371 -4.67 3.51 -15.30
C ASN A 371 -4.13 2.90 -13.99
N ILE A 372 -2.93 2.39 -14.04
CA ILE A 372 -2.23 1.75 -12.92
C ILE A 372 -2.09 2.69 -11.70
N TRP A 373 -1.99 3.98 -11.91
CA TRP A 373 -1.80 4.96 -10.85
C TRP A 373 -3.11 5.54 -10.32
N GLY A 374 -4.21 5.33 -11.05
CA GLY A 374 -5.50 5.89 -10.68
C GLY A 374 -5.47 7.41 -10.55
N MET A 375 -6.04 7.89 -9.47
CA MET A 375 -6.06 9.31 -9.09
C MET A 375 -5.16 9.60 -7.88
N ASN A 376 -4.34 8.63 -7.47
CA ASN A 376 -3.62 8.70 -6.22
C ASN A 376 -2.45 9.69 -6.29
N ARG A 377 -2.14 10.27 -5.12
CA ARG A 377 -0.98 11.14 -4.89
C ARG A 377 -0.11 10.50 -3.83
N ILE A 378 1.17 10.76 -3.89
CA ILE A 378 2.06 10.42 -2.78
C ILE A 378 1.57 11.18 -1.53
N GLY A 379 1.46 10.47 -0.42
CA GLY A 379 0.90 10.97 0.83
C GLY A 379 -0.57 10.61 1.03
N ALA A 380 -1.36 10.42 -0.04
CA ALA A 380 -2.76 10.06 0.07
C ALA A 380 -2.97 8.58 0.41
N GLN A 381 -4.11 8.26 1.02
CA GLN A 381 -4.55 6.89 1.23
C GLN A 381 -4.76 6.18 -0.12
N GLY A 382 -4.38 4.92 -0.22
CA GLY A 382 -4.71 4.06 -1.36
C GLY A 382 -6.21 3.73 -1.42
N ASP A 383 -6.56 2.68 -2.17
CA ASP A 383 -7.95 2.24 -2.25
C ASP A 383 -8.47 1.65 -0.92
N ASP A 384 -9.79 1.53 -0.82
CA ASP A 384 -10.47 1.01 0.37
C ASP A 384 -10.61 -0.52 0.38
N MET A 385 -9.96 -1.24 -0.53
CA MET A 385 -10.05 -2.71 -0.61
C MET A 385 -9.62 -3.38 0.71
N TYR A 386 -8.71 -2.78 1.46
CA TYR A 386 -8.30 -3.28 2.78
C TYR A 386 -9.45 -3.25 3.81
N LYS A 387 -10.50 -2.44 3.59
CA LYS A 387 -11.71 -2.36 4.42
C LYS A 387 -12.80 -3.35 3.98
N ASP A 388 -12.61 -4.09 2.88
CA ASP A 388 -13.61 -5.07 2.42
C ASP A 388 -13.93 -6.07 3.54
N LYS A 389 -15.21 -6.36 3.72
CA LYS A 389 -15.69 -7.27 4.78
C LYS A 389 -15.07 -8.68 4.69
N ARG A 390 -14.72 -9.14 3.48
CA ARG A 390 -14.02 -10.40 3.25
C ARG A 390 -12.59 -10.35 3.81
N VAL A 391 -11.89 -9.24 3.58
CA VAL A 391 -10.53 -8.98 4.11
C VAL A 391 -10.56 -8.95 5.63
N SER A 392 -11.43 -8.13 6.21
CA SER A 392 -11.57 -8.00 7.66
C SER A 392 -11.93 -9.33 8.34
N ALA A 393 -12.92 -10.06 7.81
CA ALA A 393 -13.34 -11.33 8.38
C ALA A 393 -12.22 -12.37 8.43
N VAL A 394 -11.39 -12.44 7.38
CA VAL A 394 -10.27 -13.39 7.33
C VAL A 394 -9.11 -12.94 8.23
N ASN A 395 -8.85 -11.63 8.37
CA ASN A 395 -7.86 -11.11 9.30
C ASN A 395 -8.19 -11.51 10.75
N PHE A 396 -9.43 -11.32 11.19
CA PHE A 396 -9.87 -11.75 12.52
C PHE A 396 -9.91 -13.28 12.66
N PHE A 397 -10.26 -14.01 11.60
CA PHE A 397 -10.18 -15.47 11.57
C PHE A 397 -8.75 -15.93 11.86
N ARG A 398 -7.75 -15.37 11.19
CA ARG A 398 -6.34 -15.71 11.42
C ARG A 398 -5.95 -15.55 12.89
N THR A 399 -6.29 -14.41 13.48
CA THR A 399 -6.03 -14.14 14.91
C THR A 399 -6.73 -15.15 15.81
N ALA A 400 -8.02 -15.46 15.54
CA ALA A 400 -8.80 -16.39 16.33
C ALA A 400 -8.32 -17.85 16.21
N MET A 401 -7.73 -18.22 15.08
CA MET A 401 -7.25 -19.57 14.76
C MET A 401 -5.77 -19.79 15.11
N LYS A 402 -5.14 -18.89 15.85
CA LYS A 402 -3.76 -19.04 16.29
C LYS A 402 -3.53 -20.39 16.97
N GLY A 403 -2.53 -21.13 16.51
CA GLY A 403 -2.14 -22.44 17.04
C GLY A 403 -2.97 -23.62 16.56
N GLU A 404 -4.06 -23.41 15.80
CA GLU A 404 -4.84 -24.51 15.23
C GLU A 404 -4.15 -25.10 13.99
N GLU A 405 -4.24 -26.43 13.85
CA GLU A 405 -3.68 -27.14 12.68
C GLU A 405 -4.45 -26.80 11.41
N GLU A 406 -3.77 -26.83 10.27
CA GLU A 406 -4.31 -26.55 8.95
C GLU A 406 -4.69 -27.84 8.21
N ASN A 407 -5.81 -27.81 7.51
CA ASN A 407 -6.19 -28.80 6.50
C ASN A 407 -6.77 -28.11 5.28
N LEU A 408 -6.19 -28.37 4.10
CA LEU A 408 -6.66 -27.81 2.82
C LEU A 408 -7.43 -28.87 2.05
N VAL A 409 -8.63 -28.53 1.59
CA VAL A 409 -9.51 -29.44 0.87
C VAL A 409 -10.16 -28.75 -0.33
N ASN A 410 -10.24 -29.45 -1.46
CA ASN A 410 -11.16 -29.09 -2.53
C ASN A 410 -12.44 -29.94 -2.37
N PRO A 411 -13.52 -29.38 -1.80
CA PRO A 411 -14.74 -30.14 -1.56
C PRO A 411 -15.30 -30.70 -2.86
N ASN A 412 -15.78 -31.95 -2.81
CA ASN A 412 -16.34 -32.63 -3.99
C ASN A 412 -15.37 -32.69 -5.20
N PHE A 413 -14.06 -32.56 -4.99
CA PHE A 413 -13.02 -32.48 -6.04
C PHE A 413 -13.21 -31.28 -6.98
N ASP A 414 -13.87 -30.22 -6.53
CA ASP A 414 -14.05 -28.98 -7.27
C ASP A 414 -12.83 -28.05 -7.06
N SER A 415 -12.00 -27.89 -8.09
CA SER A 415 -10.79 -27.07 -8.03
C SER A 415 -11.05 -25.56 -8.08
N THR A 416 -12.29 -25.13 -8.20
CA THR A 416 -12.70 -23.72 -8.09
C THR A 416 -13.10 -23.35 -6.65
N VAL A 417 -13.28 -24.36 -5.77
CA VAL A 417 -13.62 -24.16 -4.36
C VAL A 417 -12.49 -24.69 -3.48
N LEU A 418 -11.95 -23.84 -2.64
CA LEU A 418 -10.98 -24.21 -1.61
C LEU A 418 -11.60 -24.05 -0.23
N MET A 419 -11.51 -25.09 0.59
CA MET A 419 -11.86 -25.07 2.00
C MET A 419 -10.58 -25.15 2.83
N ILE A 420 -10.36 -24.14 3.68
CA ILE A 420 -9.22 -24.04 4.60
C ILE A 420 -9.76 -24.25 6.00
N GLU A 421 -9.47 -25.39 6.58
CA GLU A 421 -9.89 -25.73 7.93
C GLU A 421 -8.78 -25.45 8.93
N ARG A 422 -9.13 -24.90 10.08
CA ARG A 422 -8.23 -24.66 11.21
C ARG A 422 -8.72 -25.45 12.42
N GLY A 423 -8.13 -26.65 12.57
CA GLY A 423 -8.54 -27.63 13.58
C GLY A 423 -10.02 -28.00 13.42
N LYS A 424 -10.75 -27.90 14.54
CA LYS A 424 -12.22 -28.08 14.59
C LYS A 424 -12.95 -26.76 14.87
N LYS A 425 -12.22 -25.63 14.83
CA LYS A 425 -12.72 -24.35 15.33
C LYS A 425 -13.18 -23.42 14.23
N GLY A 426 -12.57 -23.49 13.05
CA GLY A 426 -12.89 -22.55 11.99
C GLY A 426 -12.66 -23.09 10.60
N VAL A 427 -13.37 -22.50 9.64
CA VAL A 427 -13.28 -22.78 8.20
C VAL A 427 -13.38 -21.49 7.42
N VAL A 428 -12.53 -21.35 6.40
CA VAL A 428 -12.70 -20.38 5.32
C VAL A 428 -13.00 -21.12 4.03
N LEU A 429 -14.06 -20.71 3.33
CA LEU A 429 -14.36 -21.16 1.97
C LEU A 429 -14.02 -20.05 1.01
N VAL A 430 -13.31 -20.39 -0.06
CA VAL A 430 -13.00 -19.49 -1.18
C VAL A 430 -13.56 -20.12 -2.44
N ASN A 431 -14.36 -19.38 -3.21
CA ASN A 431 -14.88 -19.82 -4.49
C ASN A 431 -14.50 -18.81 -5.58
N THR A 432 -13.79 -19.26 -6.60
CA THR A 432 -13.31 -18.41 -7.69
C THR A 432 -14.21 -18.44 -8.94
N SER A 433 -15.12 -19.41 -9.09
CA SER A 433 -15.90 -19.50 -10.33
C SER A 433 -17.19 -20.29 -10.15
N GLY A 434 -18.27 -19.77 -10.68
CA GLY A 434 -19.59 -20.39 -10.67
C GLY A 434 -20.19 -20.52 -9.26
N GLU A 435 -21.46 -20.90 -9.19
CA GLU A 435 -22.12 -21.19 -7.92
C GLU A 435 -21.90 -22.63 -7.49
N ALA A 436 -21.55 -22.90 -6.22
CA ALA A 436 -21.38 -24.24 -5.68
C ALA A 436 -22.43 -24.61 -4.62
N GLU A 437 -22.96 -25.83 -4.67
CA GLU A 437 -23.81 -26.36 -3.61
C GLU A 437 -22.98 -26.68 -2.37
N VAL A 438 -23.41 -26.20 -1.20
CA VAL A 438 -22.69 -26.44 0.06
C VAL A 438 -23.19 -27.73 0.72
N ASN A 439 -22.47 -28.81 0.50
CA ASN A 439 -22.62 -30.08 1.17
C ASN A 439 -21.27 -30.79 1.22
N PHE A 440 -20.43 -30.35 2.15
CA PHE A 440 -19.02 -30.70 2.21
C PHE A 440 -18.70 -31.57 3.43
N ASP A 441 -17.82 -32.53 3.31
CA ASP A 441 -17.17 -33.15 4.46
C ASP A 441 -16.25 -32.15 5.16
N THR A 442 -16.34 -32.08 6.49
CA THR A 442 -15.54 -31.09 7.28
C THR A 442 -15.11 -31.63 8.62
N ASN A 443 -13.98 -31.15 9.11
CA ASN A 443 -13.52 -31.36 10.48
C ASN A 443 -14.12 -30.36 11.47
N LEU A 444 -14.77 -29.29 11.01
CA LEU A 444 -15.40 -28.27 11.85
C LEU A 444 -16.39 -28.94 12.83
N ALA A 445 -16.40 -28.52 14.07
CA ALA A 445 -17.25 -29.09 15.11
C ALA A 445 -18.76 -28.95 14.74
N ASP A 446 -19.58 -29.92 15.15
CA ASP A 446 -21.03 -29.85 14.97
C ASP A 446 -21.60 -28.56 15.62
N GLY A 447 -22.43 -27.83 14.89
CA GLY A 447 -23.02 -26.57 15.33
C GLY A 447 -23.60 -25.74 14.18
N THR A 448 -24.13 -24.59 14.53
CA THR A 448 -24.58 -23.57 13.57
C THR A 448 -23.58 -22.43 13.60
N TYR A 449 -23.18 -21.96 12.42
CA TYR A 449 -22.18 -20.93 12.20
C TYR A 449 -22.78 -19.85 11.31
N THR A 450 -22.73 -18.62 11.76
CA THR A 450 -23.08 -17.48 10.91
C THR A 450 -21.83 -17.05 10.15
N ASP A 451 -21.95 -16.83 8.85
CA ASP A 451 -20.86 -16.27 8.03
C ASP A 451 -20.43 -14.91 8.59
N ARG A 452 -19.12 -14.76 8.83
CA ARG A 452 -18.54 -13.54 9.39
C ARG A 452 -18.38 -12.43 8.35
N VAL A 453 -18.51 -12.74 7.07
CA VAL A 453 -18.45 -11.75 5.98
C VAL A 453 -19.77 -10.97 5.87
N ASP A 454 -20.91 -11.69 5.82
CA ASP A 454 -22.22 -11.06 5.64
C ASP A 454 -23.01 -10.87 6.95
N GLY A 455 -22.61 -11.57 8.00
CA GLY A 455 -23.26 -11.52 9.32
C GLY A 455 -24.69 -12.08 9.36
N LYS A 456 -25.09 -12.85 8.36
CA LYS A 456 -26.48 -13.27 8.17
C LYS A 456 -26.65 -14.73 7.77
N THR A 457 -25.87 -15.22 6.79
CA THR A 457 -26.02 -16.57 6.24
C THR A 457 -25.59 -17.60 7.26
N GLU A 458 -26.48 -18.56 7.55
CA GLU A 458 -26.22 -19.63 8.50
C GLU A 458 -25.79 -20.90 7.80
N TYR A 459 -24.72 -21.49 8.31
CA TYR A 459 -24.18 -22.78 7.91
C TYR A 459 -24.34 -23.77 9.05
N THR A 460 -24.70 -24.98 8.76
CA THR A 460 -24.90 -26.04 9.76
C THR A 460 -23.88 -27.15 9.55
N VAL A 461 -23.15 -27.51 10.63
CA VAL A 461 -22.33 -28.71 10.67
C VAL A 461 -23.06 -29.77 11.50
N LYS A 462 -23.27 -30.93 10.91
CA LYS A 462 -23.89 -32.07 11.59
C LYS A 462 -23.29 -33.38 11.13
N GLY A 463 -22.67 -34.10 12.09
CA GLY A 463 -22.05 -35.40 11.81
C GLY A 463 -20.91 -35.30 10.80
N GLY A 464 -20.10 -34.22 10.86
CA GLY A 464 -18.99 -33.99 9.96
C GLY A 464 -19.38 -33.54 8.55
N LYS A 465 -20.60 -33.02 8.37
CA LYS A 465 -21.10 -32.45 7.11
C LYS A 465 -21.45 -30.98 7.31
N LEU A 466 -20.82 -30.11 6.52
CA LEU A 466 -21.13 -28.67 6.40
C LEU A 466 -22.19 -28.50 5.30
N SER A 467 -23.29 -27.84 5.62
CA SER A 467 -24.39 -27.58 4.69
C SER A 467 -24.93 -26.16 4.84
N CYS A 468 -25.45 -25.61 3.75
CA CYS A 468 -26.17 -24.34 3.69
C CYS A 468 -27.34 -24.48 2.71
N GLU A 469 -28.47 -23.78 2.97
CA GLU A 469 -29.59 -23.73 2.01
C GLU A 469 -29.24 -22.87 0.79
N SER A 470 -28.41 -21.84 0.98
CA SER A 470 -27.92 -21.02 -0.11
C SER A 470 -26.68 -21.65 -0.76
N LYS A 471 -26.53 -21.44 -2.05
CA LYS A 471 -25.30 -21.79 -2.76
C LYS A 471 -24.18 -20.83 -2.37
N LEU A 472 -22.96 -21.31 -2.46
CA LEU A 472 -21.75 -20.49 -2.38
C LEU A 472 -21.63 -19.69 -3.68
N PRO A 473 -21.68 -18.36 -3.65
CA PRO A 473 -21.60 -17.54 -4.86
C PRO A 473 -20.22 -17.61 -5.54
N GLU A 474 -20.17 -17.29 -6.81
CA GLU A 474 -18.92 -17.01 -7.52
C GLU A 474 -18.19 -15.81 -6.87
N ASN A 475 -16.87 -15.80 -6.91
CA ASN A 475 -16.00 -14.75 -6.35
C ASN A 475 -16.30 -14.43 -4.88
N SER A 476 -16.52 -15.49 -4.08
CA SER A 476 -16.94 -15.35 -2.69
C SER A 476 -15.93 -15.90 -1.69
N VAL A 477 -15.96 -15.30 -0.51
CA VAL A 477 -15.27 -15.77 0.70
C VAL A 477 -16.32 -15.95 1.79
N VAL A 478 -16.29 -17.09 2.48
CA VAL A 478 -17.13 -17.37 3.65
C VAL A 478 -16.23 -17.70 4.82
N VAL A 479 -16.51 -17.13 5.98
CA VAL A 479 -15.66 -17.28 7.17
C VAL A 479 -16.52 -17.77 8.34
N LEU A 480 -16.27 -19.00 8.80
CA LEU A 480 -17.08 -19.70 9.80
C LEU A 480 -16.25 -20.01 11.05
N TYR A 481 -16.59 -19.43 12.19
CA TYR A 481 -16.09 -19.80 13.53
C TYR A 481 -16.96 -19.16 14.62
N ASN A 482 -16.99 -19.77 15.81
CA ASN A 482 -17.81 -19.30 16.92
C ASN A 482 -17.02 -18.61 18.03
N ASP A 483 -15.73 -18.86 18.13
CA ASP A 483 -14.86 -18.22 19.13
C ASP A 483 -14.24 -16.96 18.54
N GLY A 484 -14.51 -15.81 19.12
CA GLY A 484 -13.84 -14.59 18.73
C GLY A 484 -14.78 -13.42 18.48
N TYR A 485 -14.13 -12.33 18.30
CA TYR A 485 -14.68 -11.02 18.17
C TYR A 485 -15.04 -10.74 16.71
N THR A 486 -16.30 -10.43 16.47
CA THR A 486 -16.73 -9.74 15.26
C THR A 486 -17.61 -8.59 15.71
N GLU A 487 -17.02 -7.43 15.87
CA GLU A 487 -17.81 -6.22 15.92
C GLU A 487 -17.68 -5.53 14.58
N TYR A 488 -18.81 -5.18 14.01
CA TYR A 488 -18.83 -4.36 12.82
C TYR A 488 -18.43 -2.95 13.23
N ALA A 489 -17.28 -2.51 12.74
CA ALA A 489 -16.94 -1.10 12.78
C ALA A 489 -18.04 -0.29 12.06
N PRO A 490 -18.27 0.96 12.43
CA PRO A 490 -19.07 1.84 11.60
C PRO A 490 -18.39 2.01 10.23
N CYS A 491 -19.16 2.26 9.20
CA CYS A 491 -18.67 2.64 7.89
C CYS A 491 -19.31 3.97 7.51
N ALA A 492 -18.48 4.97 7.27
CA ALA A 492 -18.90 6.29 6.80
C ALA A 492 -18.41 6.47 5.37
N ASN A 493 -19.29 6.87 4.45
CA ASN A 493 -18.94 7.01 3.04
C ASN A 493 -19.72 8.17 2.41
N THR A 494 -19.11 8.83 1.43
CA THR A 494 -19.73 9.90 0.64
C THR A 494 -20.49 9.38 -0.57
N GLY A 495 -20.44 8.07 -0.85
CA GLY A 495 -21.04 7.47 -2.04
C GLY A 495 -20.31 7.82 -3.33
N VAL A 496 -19.19 8.51 -3.26
CA VAL A 496 -18.32 8.80 -4.40
C VAL A 496 -16.88 8.41 -4.05
N ALA A 497 -16.19 8.01 -5.07
CA ALA A 497 -14.82 7.62 -4.95
C ALA A 497 -13.89 8.83 -4.77
N GLU A 498 -12.77 8.67 -4.05
CA GLU A 498 -11.75 9.70 -3.92
C GLU A 498 -11.23 10.15 -5.30
N GLY A 499 -10.93 11.43 -5.44
CA GLY A 499 -10.49 12.01 -6.72
C GLY A 499 -11.55 12.07 -7.80
N THR A 500 -12.82 11.71 -7.50
CA THR A 500 -13.92 11.86 -8.45
C THR A 500 -13.95 13.27 -9.02
N SER A 501 -13.94 13.37 -10.35
CA SER A 501 -14.03 14.64 -11.06
C SER A 501 -15.48 14.88 -11.47
N PHE A 502 -16.17 15.75 -10.76
CA PHE A 502 -17.53 16.12 -11.11
C PHE A 502 -17.57 17.08 -12.31
N VAL A 503 -18.40 16.74 -13.28
CA VAL A 503 -18.79 17.71 -14.33
C VAL A 503 -19.99 18.48 -13.79
N VAL A 504 -19.79 19.75 -13.48
CA VAL A 504 -20.88 20.60 -12.99
C VAL A 504 -21.14 21.76 -13.94
N GLY A 505 -22.38 21.90 -14.40
CA GLY A 505 -22.87 23.10 -15.05
C GLY A 505 -23.12 24.26 -14.08
N GLY A 506 -22.81 24.08 -12.80
CA GLY A 506 -22.99 25.02 -11.70
C GLY A 506 -21.76 25.11 -10.78
N GLU A 507 -21.95 25.84 -9.66
CA GLU A 507 -20.86 26.10 -8.69
C GLU A 507 -20.76 25.08 -7.55
N SER A 508 -21.53 23.99 -7.60
CA SER A 508 -21.57 22.97 -6.54
C SER A 508 -22.14 21.65 -7.02
N THR A 509 -21.81 20.58 -6.31
CA THR A 509 -22.46 19.27 -6.42
C THR A 509 -23.04 18.85 -5.06
N GLU A 510 -23.87 17.81 -5.04
CA GLU A 510 -24.46 17.26 -3.83
C GLU A 510 -23.99 15.82 -3.62
N LEU A 511 -23.38 15.53 -2.47
CA LEU A 511 -23.03 14.20 -2.03
C LEU A 511 -24.11 13.65 -1.11
N THR A 512 -24.31 12.35 -1.16
CA THR A 512 -25.11 11.63 -0.16
C THR A 512 -24.16 11.02 0.86
N LEU A 513 -24.25 11.44 2.10
CA LEU A 513 -23.46 10.88 3.18
C LEU A 513 -24.15 9.59 3.66
N THR A 514 -23.44 8.48 3.65
CA THR A 514 -23.95 7.20 4.17
C THR A 514 -23.27 6.86 5.49
N LEU A 515 -23.96 6.10 6.31
CA LEU A 515 -23.48 5.69 7.61
C LEU A 515 -24.08 4.34 8.00
N GLU A 516 -23.23 3.34 8.21
CA GLU A 516 -23.62 2.03 8.71
C GLU A 516 -23.06 1.82 10.11
N ASN A 517 -23.76 1.07 10.95
CA ASN A 517 -23.37 0.64 12.30
C ASN A 517 -23.06 1.78 13.29
N ALA A 518 -23.55 2.99 13.04
CA ALA A 518 -23.54 4.13 13.96
C ALA A 518 -24.80 4.96 13.76
N GLU A 519 -25.29 5.66 14.81
CA GLU A 519 -26.49 6.48 14.73
C GLU A 519 -26.24 7.86 14.12
N THR A 520 -25.05 8.40 14.34
CA THR A 520 -24.63 9.70 13.84
C THR A 520 -23.15 9.70 13.51
N GLY A 521 -22.78 10.42 12.45
CA GLY A 521 -21.41 10.74 12.11
C GLY A 521 -21.14 12.24 12.17
N THR A 522 -19.92 12.61 11.91
CA THR A 522 -19.47 13.99 11.75
C THR A 522 -18.81 14.13 10.39
N TYR A 523 -19.22 15.12 9.62
CA TYR A 523 -18.44 15.52 8.44
C TYR A 523 -17.71 16.83 8.69
N THR A 524 -16.52 16.97 8.13
CA THR A 524 -15.75 18.22 8.09
C THR A 524 -15.57 18.64 6.64
N TYR A 525 -15.98 19.86 6.34
CA TYR A 525 -15.86 20.46 5.02
C TYR A 525 -15.57 21.96 5.16
N ASN A 526 -14.57 22.47 4.46
CA ASN A 526 -14.10 23.86 4.55
C ASN A 526 -13.80 24.32 5.99
N GLY A 527 -13.25 23.44 6.82
CA GLY A 527 -12.92 23.72 8.22
C GLY A 527 -14.11 23.76 9.18
N GLU A 528 -15.33 23.51 8.69
CA GLU A 528 -16.52 23.37 9.53
C GLU A 528 -16.90 21.91 9.74
N SER A 529 -17.05 21.50 11.01
CA SER A 529 -17.52 20.16 11.36
C SER A 529 -18.99 20.19 11.75
N LYS A 530 -19.77 19.25 11.21
CA LYS A 530 -21.22 19.12 11.49
C LYS A 530 -21.60 17.64 11.63
N SER A 531 -22.55 17.38 12.52
CA SER A 531 -23.12 16.03 12.63
C SER A 531 -24.04 15.71 11.45
N TYR A 532 -24.08 14.44 11.03
CA TYR A 532 -24.97 13.93 10.01
C TYR A 532 -25.52 12.55 10.37
N LYS A 533 -26.54 12.13 9.66
CA LYS A 533 -27.14 10.79 9.71
C LYS A 533 -27.09 10.15 8.33
N ASP A 534 -27.27 8.84 8.28
CA ASP A 534 -27.39 8.10 7.04
C ASP A 534 -28.40 8.73 6.10
N GLY A 535 -28.00 8.96 4.83
CA GLY A 535 -28.80 9.58 3.79
C GLY A 535 -28.80 11.11 3.78
N ASP A 536 -28.13 11.78 4.73
CA ASP A 536 -28.01 13.25 4.71
C ASP A 536 -27.21 13.73 3.49
N LYS A 537 -27.48 14.99 3.10
CA LYS A 537 -26.91 15.61 1.91
C LYS A 537 -25.89 16.66 2.27
N LEU A 538 -24.75 16.63 1.61
CA LEU A 538 -23.70 17.64 1.68
C LEU A 538 -23.54 18.35 0.33
N THR A 539 -23.73 19.66 0.32
CA THR A 539 -23.43 20.49 -0.86
C THR A 539 -21.95 20.86 -0.84
N VAL A 540 -21.19 20.34 -1.80
CA VAL A 540 -19.78 20.65 -2.01
C VAL A 540 -19.66 21.70 -3.10
N LYS A 541 -19.05 22.85 -2.77
CA LYS A 541 -18.83 23.95 -3.72
C LYS A 541 -17.57 23.71 -4.54
N LYS A 542 -17.61 24.13 -5.79
CA LYS A 542 -16.42 24.13 -6.66
C LYS A 542 -15.34 25.01 -6.02
N PRO A 543 -14.14 24.47 -5.71
CA PRO A 543 -13.02 25.25 -5.22
C PRO A 543 -12.45 26.17 -6.31
N ALA A 544 -11.44 26.97 -5.97
CA ALA A 544 -10.71 27.74 -6.98
C ALA A 544 -10.00 26.82 -7.99
N GLU A 545 -9.66 27.38 -9.14
CA GLU A 545 -8.97 26.63 -10.20
C GLU A 545 -7.63 26.07 -9.66
N GLY A 546 -7.41 24.77 -9.82
CA GLY A 546 -6.24 24.08 -9.30
C GLY A 546 -6.36 23.60 -7.85
N GLU A 547 -7.44 23.93 -7.13
CA GLU A 547 -7.72 23.43 -5.79
C GLU A 547 -8.67 22.24 -5.81
N VAL A 548 -8.61 21.41 -4.77
CA VAL A 548 -9.52 20.28 -4.53
C VAL A 548 -10.47 20.58 -3.37
N ALA A 549 -11.69 20.05 -3.43
CA ALA A 549 -12.59 20.07 -2.30
C ALA A 549 -12.32 18.81 -1.43
N VAL A 550 -12.01 19.00 -0.17
CA VAL A 550 -11.76 17.91 0.78
C VAL A 550 -12.98 17.74 1.67
N VAL A 551 -13.47 16.51 1.77
CA VAL A 551 -14.51 16.10 2.72
C VAL A 551 -13.94 15.03 3.63
N GLU A 552 -14.06 15.23 4.93
CA GLU A 552 -13.68 14.24 5.94
C GLU A 552 -14.94 13.76 6.65
N LEU A 553 -15.07 12.45 6.82
CA LEU A 553 -16.13 11.82 7.57
C LEU A 553 -15.54 11.08 8.77
N SER A 554 -16.24 11.10 9.89
CA SER A 554 -15.92 10.27 11.05
C SER A 554 -17.19 9.84 11.76
N ALA A 555 -17.17 8.67 12.38
CA ALA A 555 -18.26 8.20 13.24
C ALA A 555 -17.70 7.26 14.30
N GLU A 556 -18.49 7.04 15.34
CA GLU A 556 -18.21 6.08 16.40
C GLU A 556 -19.50 5.34 16.74
N ASN A 557 -19.46 4.03 16.89
CA ASN A 557 -20.64 3.27 17.28
C ASN A 557 -20.84 3.23 18.79
N GLU A 558 -21.94 2.62 19.27
CA GLU A 558 -22.26 2.51 20.69
C GLU A 558 -21.19 1.81 21.53
N LYS A 559 -20.28 1.09 20.89
CA LYS A 559 -19.20 0.35 21.54
C LYS A 559 -17.87 1.09 21.52
N GLY A 560 -17.84 2.32 20.99
CA GLY A 560 -16.64 3.13 20.89
C GLY A 560 -15.72 2.72 19.73
N LEU A 561 -16.24 1.98 18.72
CA LEU A 561 -15.49 1.68 17.51
C LEU A 561 -15.59 2.87 16.56
N PRO A 562 -14.48 3.48 16.17
CA PRO A 562 -14.46 4.62 15.25
C PRO A 562 -14.37 4.21 13.79
N THR A 563 -14.69 5.13 12.90
CA THR A 563 -14.30 5.13 11.48
C THR A 563 -13.91 6.54 11.05
N TYR A 564 -13.06 6.60 10.03
CA TYR A 564 -12.64 7.85 9.40
C TYR A 564 -12.49 7.64 7.90
N GLU A 565 -13.01 8.58 7.13
CA GLU A 565 -12.82 8.65 5.67
C GLU A 565 -12.48 10.08 5.26
N ARG A 566 -11.53 10.23 4.34
CA ARG A 566 -11.16 11.49 3.73
C ARG A 566 -11.16 11.32 2.24
N ILE A 567 -11.90 12.15 1.54
CA ILE A 567 -11.93 12.16 0.08
C ILE A 567 -11.59 13.55 -0.47
N GLU A 568 -10.89 13.55 -1.57
CA GLU A 568 -10.62 14.72 -2.39
C GLU A 568 -11.50 14.69 -3.65
N ILE A 569 -12.19 15.79 -3.91
CA ILE A 569 -13.10 15.91 -5.04
C ILE A 569 -12.60 17.02 -5.94
N THR A 570 -12.48 16.71 -7.22
CA THR A 570 -12.14 17.69 -8.25
C THR A 570 -13.38 18.08 -9.05
N PHE A 571 -13.32 19.24 -9.67
CA PHE A 571 -14.40 19.74 -10.50
C PHE A 571 -13.87 20.11 -11.88
N ARG A 572 -14.64 19.84 -12.91
CA ARG A 572 -14.38 20.31 -14.25
C ARG A 572 -15.58 21.02 -14.83
N GLU A 573 -15.34 21.94 -15.75
CA GLU A 573 -16.37 22.69 -16.44
C GLU A 573 -17.18 21.75 -17.34
N GLU A 574 -18.52 21.86 -17.28
CA GLU A 574 -19.39 21.23 -18.28
C GLU A 574 -19.31 22.00 -19.59
N TYR A 575 -18.98 21.30 -20.66
CA TYR A 575 -18.98 21.87 -22.01
C TYR A 575 -19.40 20.82 -23.04
N LYS A 576 -19.79 21.29 -24.22
CA LYS A 576 -20.22 20.41 -25.31
C LYS A 576 -19.35 20.60 -26.54
N ILE A 577 -19.09 19.48 -27.19
CA ILE A 577 -18.45 19.45 -28.51
C ILE A 577 -19.40 18.81 -29.50
N ASP A 578 -19.75 19.53 -30.54
CA ASP A 578 -20.68 19.07 -31.55
C ASP A 578 -19.98 18.17 -32.58
N LYS A 579 -20.72 17.20 -33.08
CA LYS A 579 -20.32 16.41 -34.24
C LYS A 579 -19.95 17.33 -35.40
N GLY A 580 -18.85 17.04 -36.07
CA GLY A 580 -18.31 17.79 -37.20
C GLY A 580 -17.29 18.87 -36.84
N ALA A 581 -17.11 19.17 -35.55
CA ALA A 581 -15.99 19.98 -35.09
C ALA A 581 -14.67 19.31 -35.44
N LYS A 582 -13.62 20.08 -35.70
CA LYS A 582 -12.28 19.59 -35.96
C LYS A 582 -11.35 19.94 -34.79
N VAL A 583 -10.37 19.07 -34.52
CA VAL A 583 -9.22 19.34 -33.67
C VAL A 583 -7.96 19.11 -34.46
N TYR A 584 -6.91 19.84 -34.16
CA TYR A 584 -5.64 19.76 -34.86
C TYR A 584 -4.49 19.46 -33.89
N PHE A 585 -3.50 18.78 -34.35
CA PHE A 585 -2.28 18.47 -33.57
C PHE A 585 -1.02 18.72 -34.40
N GLU A 586 -0.08 19.42 -33.81
CA GLU A 586 1.29 19.60 -34.32
C GLU A 586 2.17 18.60 -33.55
N LYS A 587 2.50 17.46 -34.18
CA LYS A 587 3.31 16.44 -33.54
C LYS A 587 4.77 16.87 -33.41
N PRO A 588 5.51 16.40 -32.38
CA PRO A 588 6.95 16.57 -32.30
C PRO A 588 7.67 15.89 -33.46
N GLU A 589 8.85 16.36 -33.81
CA GLU A 589 9.68 15.74 -34.88
C GLU A 589 10.09 14.30 -34.53
N SER A 590 10.16 13.99 -33.23
CA SER A 590 10.51 12.65 -32.71
C SER A 590 9.41 11.60 -32.96
N TRP A 591 8.16 11.98 -33.23
CA TRP A 591 7.07 11.03 -33.48
C TRP A 591 7.10 10.53 -34.93
N GLY A 592 6.63 9.29 -35.12
CA GLY A 592 6.41 8.71 -36.45
C GLY A 592 5.40 9.47 -37.32
N ASP A 593 5.13 8.95 -38.51
CA ASP A 593 4.21 9.60 -39.43
C ASP A 593 2.73 9.34 -39.14
N GLU A 594 2.43 8.36 -38.26
CA GLU A 594 1.08 8.05 -37.82
C GLU A 594 0.79 8.79 -36.50
N VAL A 595 -0.39 9.41 -36.39
CA VAL A 595 -0.85 10.10 -35.18
C VAL A 595 -2.29 9.72 -34.95
N TYR A 596 -2.62 9.42 -33.70
CA TYR A 596 -3.95 9.00 -33.27
C TYR A 596 -4.52 9.99 -32.26
N ALA A 597 -5.84 10.11 -32.25
CA ALA A 597 -6.61 10.87 -31.28
C ALA A 597 -7.49 9.91 -30.48
N TYR A 598 -7.21 9.77 -29.19
CA TYR A 598 -8.06 9.08 -28.22
C TYR A 598 -8.92 10.09 -27.51
N ILE A 599 -10.24 10.00 -27.66
CA ILE A 599 -11.21 10.92 -27.05
C ILE A 599 -12.14 10.12 -26.15
N TYR A 600 -12.29 10.57 -24.92
CA TYR A 600 -13.12 9.94 -23.91
C TYR A 600 -13.85 10.99 -23.03
N ASP A 601 -14.91 10.59 -22.35
CA ASP A 601 -15.67 11.43 -21.43
C ASP A 601 -15.85 10.79 -20.04
N VAL A 602 -16.60 11.45 -19.18
CA VAL A 602 -16.85 10.97 -17.80
C VAL A 602 -17.80 9.78 -17.70
N ASP A 603 -18.57 9.53 -18.76
CA ASP A 603 -19.53 8.44 -18.83
C ASP A 603 -18.88 7.19 -19.46
N GLU A 604 -17.54 7.10 -19.41
CA GLU A 604 -16.74 6.01 -20.00
C GLU A 604 -16.96 5.80 -21.50
N ASN A 605 -17.45 6.82 -22.19
CA ASN A 605 -17.54 6.78 -23.63
C ASN A 605 -16.19 7.12 -24.24
N GLU A 606 -15.78 6.37 -25.25
CA GLU A 606 -14.58 6.63 -26.05
C GLU A 606 -14.89 6.68 -27.55
N ASN A 607 -14.04 7.36 -28.34
CA ASN A 607 -14.21 7.39 -29.79
C ASN A 607 -13.85 6.06 -30.43
N LYS A 608 -12.91 5.33 -29.86
CA LYS A 608 -12.48 3.97 -30.18
C LYS A 608 -11.55 3.54 -29.04
N VAL A 609 -11.47 2.24 -28.76
CA VAL A 609 -10.46 1.67 -27.85
C VAL A 609 -9.08 2.21 -28.19
N TRP A 610 -8.25 2.38 -27.16
CA TRP A 610 -6.88 2.83 -27.31
C TRP A 610 -6.18 2.12 -28.51
N PRO A 611 -5.41 2.80 -29.33
CA PRO A 611 -4.92 4.19 -29.27
C PRO A 611 -5.92 5.24 -29.81
N GLY A 612 -7.16 4.91 -30.03
CA GLY A 612 -8.16 5.81 -30.57
C GLY A 612 -8.23 5.74 -32.09
N LYS A 613 -8.49 6.87 -32.74
CA LYS A 613 -8.62 6.95 -34.21
C LYS A 613 -7.47 7.71 -34.83
N GLU A 614 -6.97 7.16 -35.94
CA GLU A 614 -5.93 7.79 -36.74
C GLU A 614 -6.38 9.17 -37.23
N MET A 615 -5.49 10.14 -37.14
CA MET A 615 -5.68 11.51 -37.61
C MET A 615 -5.23 11.66 -39.06
N THR A 616 -5.84 12.58 -39.77
CA THR A 616 -5.50 12.88 -41.16
C THR A 616 -4.41 13.95 -41.23
N LYS A 617 -3.32 13.69 -41.94
CA LYS A 617 -2.26 14.67 -42.21
C LYS A 617 -2.77 15.69 -43.23
N GLU A 618 -2.72 16.96 -42.87
CA GLU A 618 -3.11 18.08 -43.71
C GLU A 618 -1.92 18.61 -44.53
N ASP A 619 -2.21 19.42 -45.58
CA ASP A 619 -1.17 19.96 -46.47
C ASP A 619 -0.18 20.91 -45.77
N ASP A 620 -0.57 21.52 -44.65
CA ASP A 620 0.29 22.38 -43.84
C ASP A 620 1.16 21.61 -42.83
N GLY A 621 1.08 20.28 -42.82
CA GLY A 621 1.88 19.39 -41.96
C GLY A 621 1.25 19.08 -40.61
N LYS A 622 0.13 19.67 -40.26
CA LYS A 622 -0.65 19.35 -39.05
C LYS A 622 -1.45 18.07 -39.24
N TYR A 623 -1.88 17.49 -38.16
CA TYR A 623 -2.82 16.36 -38.15
C TYR A 623 -4.18 16.82 -37.69
N SER A 624 -5.26 16.38 -38.35
CA SER A 624 -6.63 16.74 -37.99
C SER A 624 -7.48 15.51 -37.67
N TYR A 625 -8.41 15.69 -36.75
CA TYR A 625 -9.45 14.71 -36.46
C TYR A 625 -10.81 15.40 -36.46
N THR A 626 -11.78 14.83 -37.17
CA THR A 626 -13.16 15.34 -37.19
C THR A 626 -14.00 14.58 -36.19
N ILE A 627 -14.60 15.30 -35.25
CA ILE A 627 -15.46 14.75 -34.20
C ILE A 627 -16.68 14.05 -34.83
N GLU A 628 -16.87 12.78 -34.58
CA GLU A 628 -17.88 11.94 -35.24
C GLU A 628 -19.24 11.92 -34.57
N ARG A 629 -19.31 12.30 -33.27
CA ARG A 629 -20.55 12.42 -32.48
C ARG A 629 -20.53 13.63 -31.57
N ASN A 630 -21.67 13.98 -30.99
CA ASN A 630 -21.73 14.99 -29.93
C ASN A 630 -21.12 14.39 -28.63
N TRP A 631 -20.39 15.22 -27.90
CA TRP A 631 -19.74 14.86 -26.66
C TRP A 631 -20.07 15.83 -25.54
N ASN A 632 -20.13 15.30 -24.30
CA ASN A 632 -20.21 16.09 -23.08
C ASN A 632 -18.85 16.08 -22.37
N SER A 633 -18.23 17.26 -22.29
CA SER A 633 -16.96 17.45 -21.56
C SER A 633 -15.85 16.45 -21.89
N PRO A 634 -15.60 16.13 -23.18
CA PRO A 634 -14.62 15.13 -23.57
C PRO A 634 -13.19 15.61 -23.35
N LEU A 635 -12.31 14.65 -23.09
CA LEU A 635 -10.87 14.84 -23.05
C LEU A 635 -10.22 14.17 -24.27
N ILE A 636 -9.05 14.64 -24.68
CA ILE A 636 -8.29 14.10 -25.82
C ILE A 636 -6.85 13.84 -25.44
N ILE A 637 -6.34 12.69 -25.88
CA ILE A 637 -4.93 12.32 -25.83
C ILE A 637 -4.50 12.05 -27.26
N PHE A 638 -3.35 12.61 -27.66
CA PHE A 638 -2.69 12.33 -28.93
C PHE A 638 -1.59 11.29 -28.68
N ASN A 639 -1.41 10.36 -29.61
CA ASN A 639 -0.38 9.31 -29.49
C ASN A 639 0.09 8.82 -30.87
N ASP A 640 1.13 8.03 -30.92
CA ASP A 640 1.75 7.51 -32.14
C ASP A 640 1.19 6.14 -32.59
N GLY A 641 0.18 5.63 -31.90
CA GLY A 641 -0.49 4.38 -32.24
C GLY A 641 0.23 3.11 -31.82
N ASP A 642 1.38 3.18 -31.17
CA ASP A 642 2.04 2.00 -30.63
C ASP A 642 1.33 1.53 -29.34
N TYR A 643 1.08 0.21 -29.23
CA TYR A 643 0.43 -0.40 -28.07
C TYR A 643 1.41 -0.80 -26.96
N THR A 644 2.70 -0.87 -27.27
CA THR A 644 3.71 -1.44 -26.37
C THR A 644 4.69 -0.42 -25.83
N ASP A 645 4.93 0.66 -26.60
CA ASP A 645 5.89 1.72 -26.25
C ASP A 645 5.35 3.08 -26.73
N SER A 646 4.09 3.34 -26.40
CA SER A 646 3.33 4.49 -26.90
C SER A 646 3.90 5.80 -26.39
N VAL A 647 4.24 6.68 -27.33
CA VAL A 647 4.49 8.09 -27.01
C VAL A 647 3.18 8.84 -27.11
N GLN A 648 2.81 9.57 -26.04
CA GLN A 648 1.53 10.28 -25.96
C GLN A 648 1.68 11.73 -25.48
N TYR A 649 0.69 12.55 -25.79
CA TYR A 649 0.55 13.91 -25.28
C TYR A 649 -0.93 14.23 -24.96
N PRO A 650 -1.23 14.69 -23.76
CA PRO A 650 -0.33 14.78 -22.60
C PRO A 650 0.05 13.39 -22.06
N GLU A 651 1.08 13.33 -21.23
CA GLU A 651 1.52 12.08 -20.60
C GLU A 651 0.54 11.52 -19.56
N GLY A 652 -0.41 12.31 -19.12
CA GLY A 652 -1.40 11.95 -18.11
C GLY A 652 -2.83 12.17 -18.59
N LYS A 653 -3.65 12.83 -17.76
CA LYS A 653 -5.05 13.15 -18.06
C LYS A 653 -5.17 13.94 -19.37
N GLY A 654 -6.08 13.53 -20.26
CA GLY A 654 -6.32 14.18 -21.54
C GLY A 654 -6.62 15.67 -21.43
N LEU A 655 -6.32 16.40 -22.49
CA LEU A 655 -6.60 17.83 -22.61
C LEU A 655 -8.09 18.08 -22.91
N LYS A 656 -8.63 19.23 -22.48
CA LYS A 656 -9.96 19.70 -22.88
C LYS A 656 -10.06 19.75 -24.41
N VAL A 657 -11.08 19.11 -24.98
CA VAL A 657 -11.37 19.23 -26.41
C VAL A 657 -11.96 20.60 -26.71
N GLU A 658 -11.38 21.32 -27.64
CA GLU A 658 -11.86 22.62 -28.12
C GLU A 658 -11.94 22.59 -29.64
N ALA A 659 -13.10 22.99 -30.19
CA ALA A 659 -13.29 23.03 -31.63
C ALA A 659 -12.30 23.99 -32.32
N ASP A 660 -11.75 23.54 -33.43
CA ASP A 660 -10.80 24.28 -34.29
C ASP A 660 -9.47 24.65 -33.60
N LYS A 661 -9.20 24.06 -32.44
CA LYS A 661 -7.94 24.26 -31.71
C LYS A 661 -6.82 23.40 -32.28
N THR A 662 -5.65 24.00 -32.40
CA THR A 662 -4.38 23.28 -32.64
C THR A 662 -3.68 23.05 -31.28
N TYR A 663 -3.38 21.81 -31.02
CA TYR A 663 -2.57 21.37 -29.86
C TYR A 663 -1.14 21.11 -30.32
N SER A 664 -0.19 21.35 -29.48
CA SER A 664 1.22 21.04 -29.70
C SER A 664 1.88 20.67 -28.38
N VAL A 665 2.85 19.80 -28.45
CA VAL A 665 3.72 19.53 -27.30
C VAL A 665 4.49 20.82 -27.00
N LYS A 666 4.37 21.36 -25.81
CA LYS A 666 5.24 22.43 -25.37
C LYS A 666 6.63 21.85 -25.15
N GLU A 667 7.59 22.21 -25.97
CA GLU A 667 9.00 22.00 -25.62
C GLU A 667 9.31 22.97 -24.47
N ASP A 668 9.59 22.39 -23.27
CA ASP A 668 10.14 23.12 -22.12
C ASP A 668 11.62 23.42 -22.32
#